data_1750fae8c4cc6bdc67790905eed398a5
#
_entry.id   1750fae8c4cc6bdc67790905eed398a5
#
_cell.length_a   1.000
_cell.length_b   1.000
_cell.length_c   1.000
_cell.angle_alpha   90.00
_cell.angle_beta   90.00
_cell.angle_gamma   90.00
#
_symmetry.space_group_name_H-M   'P 1'
#
loop_
_entity.id
_entity.type
_entity.pdbx_description
1 polymer ?
#
loop_
_entity_poly.entity_id
_entity_poly.type
_entity_poly.pdbx_seq_one_letter_code
_entity_poly.pdbx_strand_id
1 'polypeptide(L)'
;MGIASKGASPDERAAVEFGTRGLTSSEVAVRVAQGKVNVNTELKTKSVKELVIENTCTLFNLINIILAALVILTGAWKNLTFLGVVLLNTGIGIVQALRSKRMVDKLTLLASKCAVAVRDEREVELQLDELVLDDLIRLGRGDQIPADAVVVSGECHVNESLLTGESDAIHKRPGDELMSGSFIDAGLVYARVIHVGADNYVARINNEAKYVKKVNSEIMNALNAIVRFASVLMVPIGLALFYSSVHNSYQSWCALDPNSSSTLASWVASGDSWGAISSAILSTVGALLGMIPQGLVLLTSSVLAIATIRLARRKVLAQQLYCIETLARVDVLCLDKTGTITSGHMEVEGVYVADDLGGAAPAEAFDADRLDSASQRMHAALSGIARATSDDANETCTAVLAHYRDLASAPEAQRVVAFSSAKKWSGAQLTGGAFGSDSVACVMGASQFVLTPDVFARFEGRVAELASLCRVLVVAEVDGFTDEGDIVGEPRPLGFVTIRDEIRSSAADTIRYFCEQGVTLNVISGDDPRTVSTIARTVGIPGADRYVDATTLDTPGKVDAAVDRYHVFGRVTPQQKRELVNALQRRGHTVAMTGDGVNDVLALKEADCSVAMAAGSDAARNVAEIVLVDNDFAAMPEVVAEGRRSINNLQRSAALFLTKTLFSMGLAALCIFVPPYPFQPITMTLINFFCIGFPSFVLALEPNTARVRGNFLANVLKRALPASAGVLAGSILCMGAAALFGYSEAMLSTMCLITACAVGVYLIWRISVPFTPLRRAVFVFVIAGLAVGVIGFPGFFSIAHLKLIPALLGALFAAVGCLLFAWLTDMLERSPEKTSKLATGFGRGVRVSVRGRSGGRKVTSTGSSARRAFDRARERFARRKADASARAASEANSPGGATSDTRRESVKTAVVASSGRKKRYRVEQANGGIRVRMPKTKRKKDH
;
A
#
# COMPACT_ATOMS: atom_id res chain seq x y z
N MET A 1 -31.54 5.39 -41.23
CA MET A 1 -32.78 4.56 -41.05
C MET A 1 -32.40 3.26 -40.42
N GLY A 2 -32.71 3.12 -39.15
CA GLY A 2 -33.23 1.93 -38.47
C GLY A 2 -32.40 0.64 -38.51
N ILE A 3 -31.47 0.50 -37.54
CA ILE A 3 -31.23 -0.80 -36.91
C ILE A 3 -31.51 -0.61 -35.41
N ALA A 4 -32.74 -0.92 -35.02
CA ALA A 4 -33.15 -0.96 -33.62
C ALA A 4 -32.53 -2.21 -32.98
N SER A 5 -31.60 -2.01 -32.02
CA SER A 5 -31.10 -3.07 -31.14
C SER A 5 -32.24 -3.55 -30.25
N LYS A 6 -32.70 -4.78 -30.46
CA LYS A 6 -33.63 -5.47 -29.58
C LYS A 6 -32.86 -5.91 -28.32
N GLY A 7 -32.98 -5.11 -27.26
CA GLY A 7 -32.44 -5.50 -25.97
C GLY A 7 -32.14 -4.38 -24.98
N ALA A 8 -32.19 -3.12 -25.40
CA ALA A 8 -31.94 -1.98 -24.50
C ALA A 8 -33.13 -1.78 -23.53
N SER A 9 -32.83 -1.50 -22.27
CA SER A 9 -33.82 -1.13 -21.25
C SER A 9 -34.50 0.20 -21.59
N PRO A 10 -35.69 0.50 -21.03
CA PRO A 10 -36.34 1.80 -21.25
C PRO A 10 -35.47 3.00 -20.88
N ASP A 11 -34.57 2.86 -19.91
CA ASP A 11 -33.65 3.90 -19.44
C ASP A 11 -32.47 4.11 -20.42
N GLU A 12 -31.99 3.05 -21.12
CA GLU A 12 -30.96 3.15 -22.15
C GLU A 12 -31.48 3.84 -23.41
N ARG A 13 -32.75 3.65 -23.72
CA ARG A 13 -33.40 4.35 -24.87
C ARG A 13 -33.56 5.85 -24.59
N ALA A 14 -33.86 6.24 -23.35
CA ALA A 14 -33.94 7.63 -22.95
C ALA A 14 -32.58 8.38 -23.04
N ALA A 15 -31.46 7.67 -22.75
CA ALA A 15 -30.11 8.25 -22.86
C ALA A 15 -29.74 8.62 -24.32
N VAL A 16 -30.21 7.85 -25.32
CA VAL A 16 -29.97 8.12 -26.74
C VAL A 16 -30.87 9.26 -27.27
N GLU A 17 -32.02 9.52 -26.63
CA GLU A 17 -32.99 10.56 -27.04
C GLU A 17 -32.58 11.98 -26.63
N PHE A 18 -31.74 12.16 -25.60
CA PHE A 18 -31.34 13.48 -25.08
C PHE A 18 -30.25 14.21 -25.92
N GLY A 19 -29.60 13.58 -26.87
CA GLY A 19 -28.60 14.20 -27.76
C GLY A 19 -27.40 14.82 -27.02
N THR A 20 -26.76 15.83 -27.59
CA THR A 20 -25.59 16.56 -27.06
C THR A 20 -25.94 17.64 -26.05
N ARG A 21 -27.19 17.78 -25.63
CA ARG A 21 -27.63 18.76 -24.63
C ARG A 21 -27.23 18.29 -23.24
N GLY A 22 -26.56 19.16 -22.46
CA GLY A 22 -26.29 18.97 -21.03
C GLY A 22 -27.55 19.12 -20.18
N LEU A 23 -27.49 18.67 -18.92
CA LEU A 23 -28.57 18.83 -17.94
C LEU A 23 -28.69 20.29 -17.49
N THR A 24 -29.91 20.74 -17.25
CA THR A 24 -30.18 22.02 -16.55
C THR A 24 -30.02 21.86 -15.04
N SER A 25 -29.70 22.93 -14.34
CA SER A 25 -29.60 22.96 -12.87
C SER A 25 -30.86 22.42 -12.16
N SER A 26 -32.07 22.61 -12.74
CA SER A 26 -33.32 22.07 -12.22
C SER A 26 -33.41 20.55 -12.38
N GLU A 27 -32.96 20.00 -13.50
CA GLU A 27 -32.90 18.55 -13.75
C GLU A 27 -31.90 17.87 -12.84
N VAL A 28 -30.74 18.51 -12.60
CA VAL A 28 -29.72 18.04 -11.65
C VAL A 28 -30.32 17.96 -10.24
N ALA A 29 -31.04 19.02 -9.76
CA ALA A 29 -31.64 19.01 -8.45
C ALA A 29 -32.66 17.89 -8.26
N VAL A 30 -33.41 17.52 -9.30
CA VAL A 30 -34.34 16.38 -9.27
C VAL A 30 -33.57 15.06 -9.09
N ARG A 31 -32.47 14.86 -9.79
CA ARG A 31 -31.66 13.62 -9.70
C ARG A 31 -30.98 13.49 -8.33
N VAL A 32 -30.50 14.61 -7.80
CA VAL A 32 -29.94 14.65 -6.43
C VAL A 32 -31.03 14.28 -5.40
N ALA A 33 -32.24 14.82 -5.54
CA ALA A 33 -33.36 14.49 -4.64
C ALA A 33 -33.78 13.01 -4.74
N GLN A 34 -33.61 12.39 -5.91
CA GLN A 34 -33.83 10.94 -6.14
C GLN A 34 -32.69 10.07 -5.63
N GLY A 35 -31.59 10.65 -5.15
CA GLY A 35 -30.39 9.89 -4.74
C GLY A 35 -29.57 9.32 -5.90
N LYS A 36 -29.81 9.76 -7.14
CA LYS A 36 -29.08 9.32 -8.34
C LYS A 36 -27.79 10.11 -8.53
N VAL A 37 -26.91 10.03 -7.54
CA VAL A 37 -25.62 10.73 -7.45
C VAL A 37 -24.49 9.73 -7.43
N ASN A 38 -23.36 10.05 -8.04
CA ASN A 38 -22.19 9.19 -8.13
C ASN A 38 -21.42 9.11 -6.81
N VAL A 39 -22.13 8.93 -5.69
CA VAL A 39 -21.55 8.75 -4.36
C VAL A 39 -21.24 7.29 -4.14
N ASN A 40 -19.95 6.94 -4.11
CA ASN A 40 -19.53 5.60 -3.71
C ASN A 40 -19.61 5.48 -2.17
N THR A 41 -20.70 4.90 -1.66
CA THR A 41 -20.93 4.72 -0.22
C THR A 41 -19.96 3.75 0.44
N GLU A 42 -19.22 2.96 -0.30
CA GLU A 42 -18.30 1.94 0.23
C GLU A 42 -16.88 2.45 0.47
N LEU A 43 -16.47 3.53 -0.18
CA LEU A 43 -15.20 4.22 0.06
C LEU A 43 -15.26 5.28 1.15
N LYS A 44 -16.38 5.35 1.92
CA LYS A 44 -16.48 6.32 3.01
C LYS A 44 -15.36 6.13 4.01
N THR A 45 -14.58 7.17 4.19
CA THR A 45 -13.68 7.27 5.34
C THR A 45 -14.48 7.02 6.61
N LYS A 46 -13.94 6.23 7.54
CA LYS A 46 -14.62 5.87 8.80
C LYS A 46 -15.29 7.09 9.42
N SER A 47 -16.54 6.95 9.83
CA SER A 47 -17.27 8.04 10.49
C SER A 47 -16.62 8.38 11.84
N VAL A 48 -16.85 9.59 12.34
CA VAL A 48 -16.38 10.00 13.67
C VAL A 48 -16.87 9.02 14.75
N LYS A 49 -18.13 8.56 14.64
CA LYS A 49 -18.71 7.59 15.55
C LYS A 49 -18.00 6.24 15.51
N GLU A 50 -17.68 5.74 14.33
CA GLU A 50 -16.93 4.47 14.17
C GLU A 50 -15.52 4.58 14.75
N LEU A 51 -14.79 5.70 14.51
CA LEU A 51 -13.48 5.92 15.09
C LEU A 51 -13.51 5.97 16.62
N VAL A 52 -14.52 6.61 17.21
CA VAL A 52 -14.68 6.64 18.67
C VAL A 52 -14.98 5.24 19.21
N ILE A 53 -15.89 4.50 18.59
CA ILE A 53 -16.22 3.12 19.00
C ILE A 53 -15.01 2.21 18.86
N GLU A 54 -14.28 2.28 17.73
CA GLU A 54 -13.10 1.43 17.47
C GLU A 54 -11.98 1.67 18.49
N ASN A 55 -11.77 2.91 18.95
CA ASN A 55 -10.78 3.24 19.98
C ASN A 55 -11.28 2.95 21.41
N THR A 56 -12.57 2.93 21.65
CA THR A 56 -13.16 2.70 22.98
C THR A 56 -13.43 1.21 23.21
N CYS A 57 -14.06 0.53 22.25
CA CYS A 57 -14.45 -0.88 22.35
C CYS A 57 -13.33 -1.82 21.91
N THR A 58 -12.13 -1.65 22.45
CA THR A 58 -11.00 -2.55 22.21
C THR A 58 -11.01 -3.73 23.19
N LEU A 59 -10.44 -4.86 22.76
CA LEU A 59 -10.22 -6.01 23.66
C LEU A 59 -9.43 -5.60 24.91
N PHE A 60 -8.48 -4.67 24.79
CA PHE A 60 -7.70 -4.14 25.91
C PHE A 60 -8.56 -3.39 26.91
N ASN A 61 -9.43 -2.50 26.46
CA ASN A 61 -10.31 -1.75 27.35
C ASN A 61 -11.31 -2.68 28.04
N LEU A 62 -11.83 -3.69 27.33
CA LEU A 62 -12.71 -4.71 27.93
C LEU A 62 -11.98 -5.47 29.07
N ILE A 63 -10.75 -5.93 28.83
CA ILE A 63 -9.95 -6.61 29.86
C ILE A 63 -9.70 -5.68 31.04
N ASN A 64 -9.29 -4.43 30.81
CA ASN A 64 -9.06 -3.46 31.88
C ASN A 64 -10.32 -3.16 32.70
N ILE A 65 -11.51 -3.14 32.08
CA ILE A 65 -12.79 -2.99 32.77
C ILE A 65 -13.06 -4.17 33.69
N ILE A 66 -12.80 -5.40 33.20
CA ILE A 66 -12.95 -6.62 34.02
C ILE A 66 -11.98 -6.58 35.19
N LEU A 67 -10.70 -6.24 34.97
CA LEU A 67 -9.69 -6.12 36.00
C LEU A 67 -10.07 -5.03 37.05
N ALA A 68 -10.61 -3.89 36.57
CA ALA A 68 -11.10 -2.84 37.45
C ALA A 68 -12.26 -3.30 38.31
N ALA A 69 -13.22 -4.05 37.77
CA ALA A 69 -14.33 -4.62 38.52
C ALA A 69 -13.81 -5.56 39.60
N LEU A 70 -12.83 -6.40 39.32
CA LEU A 70 -12.18 -7.26 40.31
C LEU A 70 -11.49 -6.47 41.43
N VAL A 71 -10.81 -5.38 41.11
CA VAL A 71 -10.18 -4.49 42.10
C VAL A 71 -11.24 -3.75 42.94
N ILE A 72 -12.34 -3.33 42.37
CA ILE A 72 -13.45 -2.69 43.11
C ILE A 72 -14.03 -3.62 44.12
N LEU A 73 -14.20 -4.91 43.78
CA LEU A 73 -14.71 -5.93 44.71
C LEU A 73 -13.81 -6.07 45.95
N THR A 74 -12.49 -5.86 45.86
CA THR A 74 -11.56 -5.94 46.99
C THR A 74 -11.58 -4.70 47.88
N GLY A 75 -12.26 -3.60 47.49
CA GLY A 75 -12.26 -2.30 48.21
C GLY A 75 -10.93 -1.53 48.14
N ALA A 76 -9.93 -2.00 47.38
CA ALA A 76 -8.59 -1.44 47.31
C ALA A 76 -8.53 -0.30 46.26
N TRP A 77 -9.23 0.81 46.45
CA TRP A 77 -9.39 1.93 45.54
C TRP A 77 -8.08 2.52 44.98
N LYS A 78 -6.99 2.48 45.77
CA LYS A 78 -5.67 2.96 45.33
C LYS A 78 -5.18 2.19 44.09
N ASN A 79 -5.54 0.95 43.95
CA ASN A 79 -5.13 0.08 42.85
C ASN A 79 -5.88 0.35 41.56
N LEU A 80 -6.89 1.26 41.51
CA LEU A 80 -7.60 1.71 40.30
C LEU A 80 -6.85 2.79 39.52
N THR A 81 -5.72 3.28 39.98
CA THR A 81 -4.92 4.31 39.31
C THR A 81 -4.57 3.97 37.87
N PHE A 82 -4.46 2.67 37.53
CA PHE A 82 -4.23 2.26 36.13
C PHE A 82 -5.38 2.65 35.19
N LEU A 83 -6.63 2.80 35.70
CA LEU A 83 -7.76 3.29 34.89
C LEU A 83 -7.49 4.70 34.36
N GLY A 84 -6.85 5.57 35.16
CA GLY A 84 -6.46 6.90 34.70
C GLY A 84 -5.56 6.83 33.46
N VAL A 85 -4.62 5.88 33.44
CA VAL A 85 -3.75 5.64 32.28
C VAL A 85 -4.56 5.10 31.08
N VAL A 86 -5.51 4.18 31.32
CA VAL A 86 -6.36 3.64 30.26
C VAL A 86 -7.25 4.72 29.64
N LEU A 87 -7.89 5.55 30.47
CA LEU A 87 -8.73 6.66 30.02
C LEU A 87 -7.91 7.69 29.23
N LEU A 88 -6.74 8.06 29.74
CA LEU A 88 -5.84 8.98 29.06
C LEU A 88 -5.40 8.43 27.70
N ASN A 89 -4.98 7.17 27.64
CA ASN A 89 -4.58 6.50 26.39
C ASN A 89 -5.73 6.45 25.38
N THR A 90 -6.95 6.11 25.83
CA THR A 90 -8.14 6.07 24.97
C THR A 90 -8.48 7.46 24.46
N GLY A 91 -8.44 8.48 25.31
CA GLY A 91 -8.68 9.87 24.95
C GLY A 91 -7.65 10.39 23.93
N ILE A 92 -6.37 10.14 24.17
CA ILE A 92 -5.30 10.48 23.22
C ILE A 92 -5.54 9.76 21.87
N GLY A 93 -5.90 8.47 21.90
CA GLY A 93 -6.20 7.70 20.68
C GLY A 93 -7.33 8.30 19.86
N ILE A 94 -8.44 8.67 20.51
CA ILE A 94 -9.58 9.31 19.86
C ILE A 94 -9.19 10.66 19.26
N VAL A 95 -8.53 11.54 20.02
CA VAL A 95 -8.09 12.86 19.55
C VAL A 95 -7.15 12.73 18.34
N GLN A 96 -6.20 11.80 18.38
CA GLN A 96 -5.27 11.56 17.27
C GLN A 96 -5.97 11.00 16.04
N ALA A 97 -6.88 10.02 16.20
CA ALA A 97 -7.64 9.46 15.10
C ALA A 97 -8.50 10.54 14.42
N LEU A 98 -9.14 11.40 15.19
CA LEU A 98 -9.94 12.53 14.68
C LEU A 98 -9.09 13.58 13.97
N ARG A 99 -7.91 13.88 14.53
CA ARG A 99 -6.96 14.83 13.91
C ARG A 99 -6.39 14.29 12.61
N SER A 100 -6.02 13.01 12.60
CA SER A 100 -5.54 12.33 11.39
C SER A 100 -6.62 12.30 10.31
N LYS A 101 -7.87 11.92 10.68
CA LYS A 101 -9.01 11.95 9.75
C LYS A 101 -9.20 13.32 9.13
N ARG A 102 -9.31 14.38 9.94
CA ARG A 102 -9.50 15.76 9.43
C ARG A 102 -8.38 16.18 8.47
N MET A 103 -7.13 15.75 8.72
CA MET A 103 -6.00 16.07 7.85
C MET A 103 -6.09 15.29 6.52
N VAL A 104 -6.40 13.99 6.59
CA VAL A 104 -6.58 13.16 5.40
C VAL A 104 -7.77 13.68 4.59
N ASP A 105 -8.93 13.95 5.21
CA ASP A 105 -10.11 14.49 4.54
C ASP A 105 -9.78 15.83 3.82
N LYS A 106 -9.02 16.73 4.48
CA LYS A 106 -8.58 17.99 3.87
C LYS A 106 -7.64 17.80 2.68
N LEU A 107 -6.73 16.85 2.77
CA LEU A 107 -5.78 16.55 1.68
C LEU A 107 -6.45 15.82 0.52
N THR A 108 -7.40 14.94 0.82
CA THR A 108 -8.21 14.26 -0.19
C THR A 108 -9.03 15.29 -1.00
N LEU A 109 -9.57 16.32 -0.36
CA LEU A 109 -10.24 17.42 -1.04
C LEU A 109 -9.30 18.20 -1.97
N LEU A 110 -8.02 18.36 -1.62
CA LEU A 110 -7.02 19.03 -2.47
C LEU A 110 -6.55 18.15 -3.63
N ALA A 111 -6.65 16.84 -3.49
CA ALA A 111 -6.31 15.85 -4.51
C ALA A 111 -7.55 15.23 -5.14
N SER A 112 -8.77 15.73 -4.81
CA SER A 112 -10.01 15.18 -5.33
C SER A 112 -10.11 15.45 -6.83
N LYS A 113 -10.62 14.47 -7.52
CA LYS A 113 -10.81 14.48 -8.96
C LYS A 113 -11.98 15.35 -9.31
N CYS A 114 -11.81 16.07 -10.41
CA CYS A 114 -12.88 16.76 -11.08
C CYS A 114 -13.18 16.00 -12.39
N ALA A 115 -14.44 15.97 -12.76
CA ALA A 115 -14.87 15.57 -14.07
C ALA A 115 -15.47 16.82 -14.75
N VAL A 116 -15.22 16.97 -16.03
CA VAL A 116 -15.83 18.05 -16.79
C VAL A 116 -17.20 17.57 -17.28
N ALA A 117 -18.25 18.23 -16.88
CA ALA A 117 -19.61 17.93 -17.35
C ALA A 117 -20.22 19.16 -18.00
N VAL A 118 -21.08 18.94 -18.99
CA VAL A 118 -21.84 20.00 -19.65
C VAL A 118 -23.16 20.17 -18.90
N ARG A 119 -23.34 21.34 -18.25
CA ARG A 119 -24.57 21.72 -17.57
C ARG A 119 -24.95 23.15 -17.95
N ASP A 120 -26.23 23.40 -18.12
CA ASP A 120 -26.73 24.72 -18.58
C ASP A 120 -25.96 25.24 -19.81
N GLU A 121 -25.65 24.35 -20.76
CA GLU A 121 -24.90 24.62 -22.01
C GLU A 121 -23.46 25.13 -21.81
N ARG A 122 -22.88 24.87 -20.64
CA ARG A 122 -21.48 25.23 -20.30
C ARG A 122 -20.72 24.03 -19.76
N GLU A 123 -19.44 23.96 -20.04
CA GLU A 123 -18.54 23.02 -19.38
C GLU A 123 -18.30 23.49 -17.94
N VAL A 124 -18.57 22.62 -16.98
CA VAL A 124 -18.40 22.86 -15.56
C VAL A 124 -17.55 21.74 -14.97
N GLU A 125 -16.54 22.11 -14.23
CA GLU A 125 -15.70 21.19 -13.49
C GLU A 125 -16.41 20.78 -12.18
N LEU A 126 -16.67 19.47 -12.00
CA LEU A 126 -17.42 18.91 -10.90
C LEU A 126 -16.58 17.91 -10.13
N GLN A 127 -16.79 17.81 -8.82
CA GLN A 127 -16.27 16.70 -8.05
C GLN A 127 -16.96 15.40 -8.49
N LEU A 128 -16.27 14.26 -8.42
CA LEU A 128 -16.82 12.97 -8.87
C LEU A 128 -18.11 12.57 -8.15
N ASP A 129 -18.28 13.00 -6.90
CA ASP A 129 -19.46 12.75 -6.08
C ASP A 129 -20.62 13.72 -6.36
N GLU A 130 -20.40 14.77 -7.16
CA GLU A 130 -21.42 15.71 -7.65
C GLU A 130 -22.01 15.31 -9.01
N LEU A 131 -21.41 14.31 -9.69
CA LEU A 131 -21.97 13.75 -10.92
C LEU A 131 -23.29 13.06 -10.63
N VAL A 132 -24.25 13.26 -11.53
CA VAL A 132 -25.56 12.63 -11.45
C VAL A 132 -25.84 11.76 -12.67
N LEU A 133 -26.82 10.89 -12.57
CA LEU A 133 -27.29 10.09 -13.69
C LEU A 133 -27.72 11.01 -14.84
N ASP A 134 -27.42 10.64 -16.09
CA ASP A 134 -27.66 11.36 -17.33
C ASP A 134 -26.81 12.62 -17.52
N ASP A 135 -25.81 12.92 -16.67
CA ASP A 135 -24.84 13.98 -16.95
C ASP A 135 -24.11 13.70 -18.28
N LEU A 136 -23.86 14.74 -19.05
CA LEU A 136 -23.01 14.69 -20.23
C LEU A 136 -21.59 15.07 -19.82
N ILE A 137 -20.68 14.11 -19.82
CA ILE A 137 -19.28 14.30 -19.42
C ILE A 137 -18.36 14.39 -20.65
N ARG A 138 -17.36 15.25 -20.58
CA ARG A 138 -16.27 15.35 -21.53
C ARG A 138 -15.09 14.55 -21.02
N LEU A 139 -14.57 13.65 -21.86
CA LEU A 139 -13.43 12.79 -21.55
C LEU A 139 -12.39 12.90 -22.63
N GLY A 140 -11.17 13.25 -22.24
CA GLY A 140 -10.00 13.35 -23.08
C GLY A 140 -8.91 12.36 -22.70
N ARG A 141 -7.80 12.42 -23.41
CA ARG A 141 -6.65 11.55 -23.19
C ARG A 141 -6.13 11.60 -21.75
N GLY A 142 -5.92 10.44 -21.15
CA GLY A 142 -5.43 10.30 -19.76
C GLY A 142 -6.51 10.36 -18.69
N ASP A 143 -7.75 10.76 -19.05
CA ASP A 143 -8.85 10.82 -18.13
C ASP A 143 -9.31 9.41 -17.75
N GLN A 144 -9.58 9.20 -16.47
CA GLN A 144 -10.26 8.01 -16.01
C GLN A 144 -11.77 8.19 -16.10
N ILE A 145 -12.46 7.22 -16.68
CA ILE A 145 -13.91 7.20 -16.79
C ILE A 145 -14.53 7.14 -15.39
N PRO A 146 -15.24 8.22 -14.94
CA PRO A 146 -15.66 8.36 -13.55
C PRO A 146 -16.91 7.55 -13.19
N ALA A 147 -17.73 7.24 -14.20
CA ALA A 147 -18.98 6.53 -14.08
C ALA A 147 -19.25 5.79 -15.39
N ASP A 148 -20.03 4.70 -15.37
CA ASP A 148 -20.39 4.02 -16.61
C ASP A 148 -21.19 4.98 -17.52
N ALA A 149 -20.77 5.11 -18.78
CA ALA A 149 -21.34 6.09 -19.70
C ALA A 149 -21.46 5.51 -21.11
N VAL A 150 -22.22 6.17 -21.98
CA VAL A 150 -22.33 5.84 -23.41
C VAL A 150 -21.81 7.01 -24.22
N VAL A 151 -20.96 6.75 -25.20
CA VAL A 151 -20.41 7.76 -26.11
C VAL A 151 -21.55 8.39 -26.91
N VAL A 152 -21.68 9.71 -26.86
CA VAL A 152 -22.70 10.49 -27.60
C VAL A 152 -22.08 11.08 -28.85
N SER A 153 -20.87 11.64 -28.76
CA SER A 153 -20.15 12.23 -29.88
C SER A 153 -18.64 12.11 -29.72
N GLY A 154 -17.92 12.09 -30.80
CA GLY A 154 -16.48 11.84 -30.83
C GLY A 154 -16.15 10.35 -30.92
N GLU A 155 -14.86 10.05 -31.04
CA GLU A 155 -14.31 8.69 -31.01
C GLU A 155 -13.10 8.65 -30.10
N CYS A 156 -12.89 7.53 -29.40
CA CYS A 156 -11.75 7.36 -28.51
C CYS A 156 -11.23 5.93 -28.49
N HIS A 157 -9.99 5.78 -28.02
CA HIS A 157 -9.42 4.50 -27.67
C HIS A 157 -9.39 4.36 -26.15
N VAL A 158 -9.99 3.30 -25.62
CA VAL A 158 -10.13 3.08 -24.20
C VAL A 158 -9.26 1.90 -23.78
N ASN A 159 -8.46 2.10 -22.74
CA ASN A 159 -7.70 1.03 -22.12
C ASN A 159 -8.48 0.46 -20.91
N GLU A 160 -8.91 -0.78 -21.03
CA GLU A 160 -9.67 -1.49 -20.00
C GLU A 160 -8.80 -2.44 -19.15
N SER A 161 -7.46 -2.30 -19.20
CA SER A 161 -6.51 -3.22 -18.55
C SER A 161 -6.67 -3.32 -17.03
N LEU A 162 -7.16 -2.27 -16.38
CA LEU A 162 -7.47 -2.30 -14.94
C LEU A 162 -8.64 -3.24 -14.61
N LEU A 163 -9.53 -3.45 -15.54
CA LEU A 163 -10.73 -4.26 -15.38
C LEU A 163 -10.55 -5.67 -15.93
N THR A 164 -10.04 -5.78 -17.14
CA THR A 164 -9.90 -7.04 -17.88
C THR A 164 -8.52 -7.70 -17.71
N GLY A 165 -7.50 -6.91 -17.45
CA GLY A 165 -6.08 -7.31 -17.43
C GLY A 165 -5.44 -7.36 -18.82
N GLU A 166 -6.18 -7.00 -19.88
CA GLU A 166 -5.70 -6.90 -21.26
C GLU A 166 -5.40 -5.43 -21.57
N SER A 167 -4.26 -5.15 -22.20
CA SER A 167 -3.77 -3.78 -22.39
C SER A 167 -4.05 -3.22 -23.79
N ASP A 168 -4.67 -4.01 -24.66
CA ASP A 168 -5.00 -3.54 -25.99
C ASP A 168 -6.10 -2.48 -25.88
N ALA A 169 -5.86 -1.31 -26.47
CA ALA A 169 -6.82 -0.22 -26.47
C ALA A 169 -8.00 -0.58 -27.39
N ILE A 170 -9.22 -0.42 -26.89
CA ILE A 170 -10.45 -0.72 -27.62
C ILE A 170 -10.99 0.57 -28.22
N HIS A 171 -11.23 0.57 -29.55
CA HIS A 171 -11.85 1.69 -30.24
C HIS A 171 -13.33 1.80 -29.88
N LYS A 172 -13.78 2.96 -29.42
CA LYS A 172 -15.17 3.26 -29.02
C LYS A 172 -15.71 4.39 -29.90
N ARG A 173 -16.94 4.19 -30.38
CA ARG A 173 -17.69 5.08 -31.27
C ARG A 173 -19.00 5.52 -30.62
N PRO A 174 -19.72 6.51 -31.17
CA PRO A 174 -21.02 6.89 -30.67
C PRO A 174 -21.97 5.70 -30.56
N GLY A 175 -22.55 5.49 -29.36
CA GLY A 175 -23.39 4.35 -28.99
C GLY A 175 -22.68 3.24 -28.24
N ASP A 176 -21.34 3.25 -28.14
CA ASP A 176 -20.58 2.27 -27.37
C ASP A 176 -20.51 2.64 -25.88
N GLU A 177 -20.51 1.62 -25.02
CA GLU A 177 -20.38 1.78 -23.58
C GLU A 177 -18.92 2.02 -23.16
N LEU A 178 -18.76 2.95 -22.24
CA LEU A 178 -17.54 3.25 -21.49
C LEU A 178 -17.69 2.74 -20.06
N MET A 179 -16.83 1.82 -19.65
CA MET A 179 -16.86 1.26 -18.31
C MET A 179 -16.09 2.12 -17.32
N SER A 180 -16.72 2.45 -16.19
CA SER A 180 -16.08 3.17 -15.08
C SER A 180 -14.80 2.47 -14.64
N GLY A 181 -13.75 3.27 -14.35
CA GLY A 181 -12.45 2.76 -13.94
C GLY A 181 -11.47 2.46 -15.08
N SER A 182 -11.94 2.35 -16.33
CA SER A 182 -11.10 2.41 -17.54
C SER A 182 -10.61 3.83 -17.76
N PHE A 183 -9.74 4.02 -18.75
CA PHE A 183 -9.23 5.36 -19.08
C PHE A 183 -9.05 5.54 -20.57
N ILE A 184 -9.14 6.80 -21.00
CA ILE A 184 -8.96 7.18 -22.39
C ILE A 184 -7.47 7.16 -22.74
N ASP A 185 -7.06 6.35 -23.71
CA ASP A 185 -5.69 6.30 -24.24
C ASP A 185 -5.46 7.36 -25.31
N ALA A 186 -6.48 7.59 -26.16
CA ALA A 186 -6.44 8.61 -27.22
C ALA A 186 -7.85 9.05 -27.61
N GLY A 187 -7.98 10.26 -28.14
CA GLY A 187 -9.22 10.85 -28.62
C GLY A 187 -9.95 11.67 -27.56
N LEU A 188 -11.01 12.35 -27.99
CA LEU A 188 -11.87 13.20 -27.18
C LEU A 188 -13.32 12.82 -27.43
N VAL A 189 -14.08 12.55 -26.37
CA VAL A 189 -15.50 12.16 -26.47
C VAL A 189 -16.36 12.90 -25.46
N TYR A 190 -17.62 13.11 -25.85
CA TYR A 190 -18.71 13.45 -24.94
C TYR A 190 -19.54 12.20 -24.71
N ALA A 191 -19.68 11.83 -23.44
CA ALA A 191 -20.35 10.60 -23.03
C ALA A 191 -21.44 10.89 -21.98
N ARG A 192 -22.55 10.17 -22.05
CA ARG A 192 -23.67 10.32 -21.12
C ARG A 192 -23.60 9.26 -20.05
N VAL A 193 -23.63 9.67 -18.79
CA VAL A 193 -23.59 8.78 -17.63
C VAL A 193 -24.87 7.94 -17.56
N ILE A 194 -24.71 6.61 -17.52
CA ILE A 194 -25.81 5.63 -17.46
C ILE A 194 -25.93 4.92 -16.12
N HIS A 195 -24.84 4.84 -15.35
CA HIS A 195 -24.83 4.30 -14.00
C HIS A 195 -24.06 5.22 -13.05
N VAL A 196 -24.44 5.28 -11.78
CA VAL A 196 -23.79 6.10 -10.75
C VAL A 196 -23.64 5.35 -9.44
N GLY A 197 -22.60 5.68 -8.68
CA GLY A 197 -22.39 5.16 -7.33
C GLY A 197 -22.14 3.65 -7.29
N ALA A 198 -22.98 2.89 -6.57
CA ALA A 198 -22.83 1.45 -6.38
C ALA A 198 -23.13 0.62 -7.65
N ASP A 199 -23.88 1.21 -8.61
CA ASP A 199 -24.30 0.53 -9.84
C ASP A 199 -23.22 0.57 -10.92
N ASN A 200 -22.16 1.37 -10.75
CA ASN A 200 -21.03 1.39 -11.64
C ASN A 200 -20.33 0.03 -11.74
N TYR A 201 -19.80 -0.29 -12.91
CA TYR A 201 -19.12 -1.55 -13.20
C TYR A 201 -17.97 -1.84 -12.23
N VAL A 202 -17.11 -0.84 -11.95
CA VAL A 202 -16.02 -0.95 -10.96
C VAL A 202 -16.55 -1.21 -9.56
N ALA A 203 -17.63 -0.54 -9.15
CA ALA A 203 -18.23 -0.75 -7.83
C ALA A 203 -18.78 -2.17 -7.70
N ARG A 204 -19.44 -2.68 -8.73
CA ARG A 204 -19.96 -4.07 -8.76
C ARG A 204 -18.84 -5.10 -8.66
N ILE A 205 -17.75 -4.95 -9.43
CA ILE A 205 -16.58 -5.86 -9.36
C ILE A 205 -15.92 -5.81 -7.99
N ASN A 206 -15.72 -4.61 -7.42
CA ASN A 206 -15.12 -4.47 -6.10
C ASN A 206 -15.97 -5.12 -5.01
N ASN A 207 -17.31 -5.04 -5.11
CA ASN A 207 -18.23 -5.66 -4.19
C ASN A 207 -18.20 -7.19 -4.27
N GLU A 208 -18.11 -7.75 -5.48
CA GLU A 208 -17.99 -9.19 -5.67
C GLU A 208 -16.62 -9.73 -5.28
N ALA A 209 -15.56 -8.99 -5.56
CA ALA A 209 -14.18 -9.45 -5.38
C ALA A 209 -13.66 -9.28 -3.95
N LYS A 210 -14.17 -8.35 -3.13
CA LYS A 210 -13.62 -7.95 -1.80
C LYS A 210 -12.09 -7.94 -1.74
N TYR A 211 -11.47 -7.55 -2.84
CA TYR A 211 -10.00 -7.60 -2.97
C TYR A 211 -9.39 -6.30 -2.47
N VAL A 212 -9.35 -6.14 -1.16
CA VAL A 212 -8.48 -5.14 -0.55
C VAL A 212 -7.06 -5.70 -0.57
N LYS A 213 -6.15 -5.10 -1.32
CA LYS A 213 -4.70 -5.38 -1.21
C LYS A 213 -4.32 -5.24 0.25
N LYS A 214 -4.05 -6.35 0.95
CA LYS A 214 -3.58 -6.29 2.33
C LYS A 214 -2.18 -5.72 2.31
N VAL A 215 -2.05 -4.48 2.75
CA VAL A 215 -0.73 -3.88 2.99
C VAL A 215 0.02 -4.76 3.99
N ASN A 216 1.18 -5.24 3.59
CA ASN A 216 1.99 -6.15 4.38
C ASN A 216 2.96 -5.36 5.28
N SER A 217 2.42 -4.61 6.25
CA SER A 217 3.25 -3.91 7.23
C SER A 217 3.94 -4.91 8.17
N GLU A 218 5.26 -4.92 8.18
CA GLU A 218 6.07 -5.74 9.10
C GLU A 218 5.84 -5.33 10.56
N ILE A 219 5.73 -4.02 10.82
CA ILE A 219 5.45 -3.46 12.15
C ILE A 219 4.11 -3.99 12.66
N MET A 220 3.04 -3.86 11.87
CA MET A 220 1.71 -4.32 12.31
C MET A 220 1.65 -5.84 12.49
N ASN A 221 2.31 -6.59 11.63
CA ASN A 221 2.41 -8.04 11.78
C ASN A 221 3.15 -8.44 13.05
N ALA A 222 4.27 -7.76 13.37
CA ALA A 222 5.03 -7.98 14.59
C ALA A 222 4.23 -7.59 15.85
N LEU A 223 3.57 -6.44 15.84
CA LEU A 223 2.73 -5.98 16.94
C LEU A 223 1.55 -6.92 17.19
N ASN A 224 0.84 -7.31 16.14
CA ASN A 224 -0.26 -8.27 16.25
C ASN A 224 0.22 -9.64 16.75
N ALA A 225 1.43 -10.05 16.40
CA ALA A 225 2.03 -11.28 16.95
C ALA A 225 2.30 -11.15 18.45
N ILE A 226 2.90 -10.02 18.89
CA ILE A 226 3.16 -9.75 20.31
C ILE A 226 1.86 -9.71 21.12
N VAL A 227 0.88 -8.94 20.64
CA VAL A 227 -0.42 -8.79 21.34
C VAL A 227 -1.15 -10.13 21.43
N ARG A 228 -1.19 -10.88 20.33
CA ARG A 228 -1.83 -12.21 20.32
C ARG A 228 -1.15 -13.19 21.26
N PHE A 229 0.18 -13.22 21.26
CA PHE A 229 0.97 -14.05 22.16
C PHE A 229 0.66 -13.74 23.63
N ALA A 230 0.70 -12.45 24.00
CA ALA A 230 0.39 -12.00 25.33
C ALA A 230 -1.06 -12.35 25.75
N SER A 231 -2.04 -12.09 24.87
CA SER A 231 -3.46 -12.32 25.17
C SER A 231 -3.81 -13.79 25.35
N VAL A 232 -3.19 -14.69 24.57
CA VAL A 232 -3.43 -16.15 24.68
C VAL A 232 -2.87 -16.71 25.97
N LEU A 233 -1.67 -16.27 26.39
CA LEU A 233 -1.02 -16.77 27.59
C LEU A 233 -1.57 -16.12 28.88
N MET A 234 -2.12 -14.94 28.81
CA MET A 234 -2.61 -14.17 29.94
C MET A 234 -3.71 -14.92 30.73
N VAL A 235 -4.68 -15.52 30.02
CA VAL A 235 -5.82 -16.17 30.65
C VAL A 235 -5.40 -17.41 31.46
N PRO A 236 -4.68 -18.41 30.89
CA PRO A 236 -4.28 -19.60 31.67
C PRO A 236 -3.31 -19.25 32.80
N ILE A 237 -2.35 -18.35 32.59
CA ILE A 237 -1.41 -17.92 33.63
C ILE A 237 -2.15 -17.18 34.74
N GLY A 238 -3.09 -16.29 34.44
CA GLY A 238 -3.88 -15.57 35.43
C GLY A 238 -4.72 -16.49 36.29
N LEU A 239 -5.42 -17.46 35.70
CA LEU A 239 -6.21 -18.44 36.42
C LEU A 239 -5.34 -19.35 37.31
N ALA A 240 -4.20 -19.82 36.79
CA ALA A 240 -3.28 -20.66 37.54
C ALA A 240 -2.65 -19.89 38.71
N LEU A 241 -2.25 -18.63 38.49
CA LEU A 241 -1.68 -17.76 39.54
C LEU A 241 -2.70 -17.48 40.65
N PHE A 242 -3.94 -17.14 40.27
CA PHE A 242 -5.03 -16.92 41.24
C PHE A 242 -5.27 -18.16 42.07
N TYR A 243 -5.44 -19.34 41.43
CA TYR A 243 -5.62 -20.60 42.10
C TYR A 243 -4.47 -20.92 43.05
N SER A 244 -3.22 -20.78 42.58
CA SER A 244 -2.03 -21.04 43.41
C SER A 244 -1.94 -20.11 44.63
N SER A 245 -2.25 -18.81 44.45
CA SER A 245 -2.24 -17.84 45.54
C SER A 245 -3.29 -18.17 46.61
N VAL A 246 -4.52 -18.48 46.18
CA VAL A 246 -5.61 -18.87 47.09
C VAL A 246 -5.27 -20.18 47.82
N HIS A 247 -4.78 -21.19 47.09
CA HIS A 247 -4.40 -22.49 47.65
C HIS A 247 -3.28 -22.35 48.69
N ASN A 248 -2.24 -21.57 48.40
CA ASN A 248 -1.14 -21.32 49.33
C ASN A 248 -1.62 -20.61 50.62
N SER A 249 -2.53 -19.62 50.48
CA SER A 249 -3.13 -18.94 51.63
C SER A 249 -3.98 -19.91 52.47
N TYR A 250 -4.72 -20.82 51.84
CA TYR A 250 -5.47 -21.86 52.53
C TYR A 250 -4.54 -22.84 53.26
N GLN A 251 -3.46 -23.30 52.63
CA GLN A 251 -2.46 -24.18 53.26
C GLN A 251 -1.78 -23.49 54.45
N SER A 252 -1.44 -22.21 54.35
CA SER A 252 -0.87 -21.41 55.43
C SER A 252 -1.83 -21.28 56.63
N TRP A 253 -3.14 -21.10 56.34
CA TRP A 253 -4.17 -21.08 57.40
C TRP A 253 -4.33 -22.44 58.09
N CYS A 254 -4.33 -23.55 57.35
CA CYS A 254 -4.36 -24.89 57.89
C CYS A 254 -3.14 -25.21 58.80
N ALA A 255 -1.97 -24.63 58.46
CA ALA A 255 -0.75 -24.85 59.25
C ALA A 255 -0.74 -24.11 60.60
N LEU A 256 -1.56 -23.08 60.80
CA LEU A 256 -1.67 -22.31 62.03
C LEU A 256 -2.50 -23.02 63.10
N ASP A 257 -3.43 -23.92 62.73
CA ASP A 257 -4.23 -24.70 63.68
C ASP A 257 -4.29 -26.19 63.25
N PRO A 258 -3.25 -26.97 63.54
CA PRO A 258 -3.15 -28.38 63.15
C PRO A 258 -4.21 -29.31 63.80
N ASN A 259 -4.90 -28.89 64.86
CA ASN A 259 -5.88 -29.69 65.58
C ASN A 259 -7.33 -29.43 65.18
N SER A 260 -7.64 -28.46 64.38
CA SER A 260 -8.98 -28.21 63.83
C SER A 260 -9.26 -29.08 62.61
N SER A 261 -10.51 -29.53 62.43
CA SER A 261 -10.98 -30.15 61.20
C SER A 261 -11.02 -29.07 60.11
N SER A 262 -9.83 -28.73 59.62
CA SER A 262 -9.64 -27.65 58.68
C SER A 262 -10.18 -28.04 57.32
N THR A 263 -11.47 -27.71 57.07
CA THR A 263 -12.14 -27.85 55.78
C THR A 263 -12.17 -26.51 55.07
N LEU A 264 -12.27 -26.55 53.76
CA LEU A 264 -12.44 -25.32 52.94
C LEU A 264 -13.63 -24.49 53.43
N ALA A 265 -14.71 -25.17 53.93
CA ALA A 265 -15.90 -24.52 54.45
C ALA A 265 -15.62 -23.76 55.76
N SER A 266 -14.81 -24.31 56.66
CA SER A 266 -14.40 -23.64 57.91
C SER A 266 -13.49 -22.44 57.63
N TRP A 267 -12.60 -22.51 56.65
CA TRP A 267 -11.80 -21.37 56.25
C TRP A 267 -12.65 -20.24 55.65
N VAL A 268 -13.64 -20.56 54.82
CA VAL A 268 -14.58 -19.56 54.28
C VAL A 268 -15.40 -18.93 55.39
N ALA A 269 -15.80 -19.68 56.38
CA ALA A 269 -16.60 -19.21 57.51
C ALA A 269 -15.81 -18.38 58.55
N SER A 270 -14.47 -18.51 58.65
CA SER A 270 -13.64 -17.75 59.57
C SER A 270 -13.51 -16.26 59.25
N GLY A 271 -13.89 -15.83 58.03
CA GLY A 271 -13.72 -14.46 57.55
C GLY A 271 -12.31 -14.13 57.05
N ASP A 272 -11.28 -14.91 57.41
CA ASP A 272 -9.89 -14.73 56.97
C ASP A 272 -9.73 -15.00 55.46
N SER A 273 -10.63 -15.84 54.90
CA SER A 273 -10.65 -16.18 53.50
C SER A 273 -10.78 -14.95 52.58
N TRP A 274 -11.58 -13.95 52.97
CA TRP A 274 -11.80 -12.76 52.13
C TRP A 274 -10.53 -11.90 52.00
N GLY A 275 -9.76 -11.77 53.08
CA GLY A 275 -8.46 -11.08 53.04
C GLY A 275 -7.48 -11.77 52.10
N ALA A 276 -7.39 -13.11 52.18
CA ALA A 276 -6.56 -13.93 51.31
C ALA A 276 -7.01 -13.85 49.83
N ILE A 277 -8.31 -13.97 49.57
CA ILE A 277 -8.89 -13.87 48.22
C ILE A 277 -8.64 -12.46 47.62
N SER A 278 -8.82 -11.42 48.44
CA SER A 278 -8.57 -10.02 47.99
C SER A 278 -7.10 -9.82 47.66
N SER A 279 -6.17 -10.33 48.42
CA SER A 279 -4.72 -10.29 48.13
C SER A 279 -4.39 -11.06 46.83
N ALA A 280 -4.97 -12.26 46.68
CA ALA A 280 -4.80 -13.06 45.44
C ALA A 280 -5.35 -12.36 44.19
N ILE A 281 -6.51 -11.68 44.30
CA ILE A 281 -7.06 -10.85 43.22
C ILE A 281 -6.08 -9.73 42.85
N LEU A 282 -5.61 -8.95 43.84
CA LEU A 282 -4.72 -7.82 43.58
C LEU A 282 -3.39 -8.27 42.97
N SER A 283 -2.80 -9.36 43.48
CA SER A 283 -1.56 -9.92 42.89
C SER A 283 -1.77 -10.38 41.44
N THR A 284 -2.88 -11.09 41.19
CA THR A 284 -3.22 -11.57 39.84
C THR A 284 -3.50 -10.40 38.90
N VAL A 285 -4.27 -9.40 39.34
CA VAL A 285 -4.52 -8.18 38.54
C VAL A 285 -3.21 -7.45 38.24
N GLY A 286 -2.30 -7.35 39.25
CA GLY A 286 -0.97 -6.75 39.03
C GLY A 286 -0.16 -7.48 37.96
N ALA A 287 -0.15 -8.82 38.01
CA ALA A 287 0.51 -9.66 37.01
C ALA A 287 -0.10 -9.48 35.63
N LEU A 288 -1.44 -9.53 35.52
CA LEU A 288 -2.13 -9.36 34.23
C LEU A 288 -1.94 -7.98 33.61
N LEU A 289 -1.98 -6.90 34.40
CA LEU A 289 -1.65 -5.55 33.97
C LEU A 289 -0.20 -5.43 33.47
N GLY A 290 0.72 -6.20 34.10
CA GLY A 290 2.09 -6.32 33.63
C GLY A 290 2.22 -6.96 32.24
N MET A 291 1.43 -7.98 31.96
CA MET A 291 1.48 -8.74 30.70
C MET A 291 0.90 -7.98 29.50
N ILE A 292 0.01 -7.01 29.74
CA ILE A 292 -0.63 -6.25 28.66
C ILE A 292 0.32 -5.18 28.14
N PRO A 293 0.69 -5.16 26.84
CA PRO A 293 1.51 -4.10 26.24
C PRO A 293 0.64 -2.86 25.97
N GLN A 294 0.12 -2.25 27.04
CA GLN A 294 -0.74 -1.05 26.95
C GLN A 294 -0.02 0.09 26.22
N GLY A 295 -0.72 0.75 25.32
CA GLY A 295 -0.20 1.91 24.60
C GLY A 295 0.70 1.61 23.41
N LEU A 296 1.18 0.37 23.19
CA LEU A 296 2.07 0.07 22.06
C LEU A 296 1.35 0.26 20.71
N VAL A 297 0.12 -0.24 20.58
CA VAL A 297 -0.70 -0.09 19.36
C VAL A 297 -1.05 1.39 19.14
N LEU A 298 -1.47 2.09 20.22
CA LEU A 298 -1.76 3.51 20.18
C LEU A 298 -0.55 4.34 19.75
N LEU A 299 0.62 4.06 20.35
CA LEU A 299 1.86 4.76 20.03
C LEU A 299 2.24 4.55 18.55
N THR A 300 2.06 3.34 18.03
CA THR A 300 2.32 3.04 16.61
C THR A 300 1.43 3.87 15.69
N SER A 301 0.13 3.86 15.94
CA SER A 301 -0.83 4.66 15.17
C SER A 301 -0.51 6.15 15.27
N SER A 302 -0.10 6.62 16.47
CA SER A 302 0.29 8.02 16.72
C SER A 302 1.51 8.43 15.94
N VAL A 303 2.57 7.61 15.95
CA VAL A 303 3.83 7.88 15.24
C VAL A 303 3.57 7.95 13.74
N LEU A 304 2.82 7.00 13.18
CA LEU A 304 2.49 6.99 11.76
C LEU A 304 1.59 8.17 11.37
N ALA A 305 0.61 8.53 12.20
CA ALA A 305 -0.24 9.71 11.97
C ALA A 305 0.58 11.02 11.99
N ILE A 306 1.53 11.16 12.92
CA ILE A 306 2.43 12.32 12.97
C ILE A 306 3.34 12.35 11.74
N ALA A 307 3.84 11.19 11.30
CA ALA A 307 4.63 11.07 10.07
C ALA A 307 3.84 11.56 8.86
N THR A 308 2.59 11.10 8.70
CA THR A 308 1.70 11.53 7.63
C THR A 308 1.46 13.05 7.66
N ILE A 309 1.20 13.64 8.86
CA ILE A 309 1.02 15.08 9.00
C ILE A 309 2.27 15.87 8.58
N ARG A 310 3.48 15.36 8.90
CA ARG A 310 4.73 16.01 8.50
C ARG A 310 4.95 15.93 7.00
N LEU A 311 4.71 14.78 6.39
CA LEU A 311 4.79 14.60 4.95
C LEU A 311 3.77 15.47 4.22
N ALA A 312 2.55 15.56 4.75
CA ALA A 312 1.52 16.44 4.20
C ALA A 312 1.93 17.93 4.18
N ARG A 313 2.64 18.40 5.23
CA ARG A 313 3.22 19.77 5.26
C ARG A 313 4.33 19.98 4.22
N ARG A 314 4.93 18.88 3.74
CA ARG A 314 5.91 18.87 2.66
C ARG A 314 5.27 18.53 1.31
N LYS A 315 3.92 18.65 1.24
CA LYS A 315 3.12 18.38 0.06
C LYS A 315 3.30 16.96 -0.50
N VAL A 316 3.53 16.00 0.38
CA VAL A 316 3.54 14.58 0.09
C VAL A 316 2.28 13.96 0.69
N LEU A 317 1.40 13.46 -0.16
CA LEU A 317 0.17 12.79 0.25
C LEU A 317 0.43 11.27 0.36
N ALA A 318 0.44 10.75 1.58
CA ALA A 318 0.42 9.32 1.83
C ALA A 318 -1.04 8.84 1.91
N GLN A 319 -1.48 8.08 0.93
CA GLN A 319 -2.84 7.54 0.88
C GLN A 319 -3.04 6.41 1.88
N GLN A 320 -1.96 5.70 2.21
CA GLN A 320 -1.95 4.64 3.21
C GLN A 320 -0.85 4.91 4.26
N LEU A 321 -1.20 4.77 5.55
CA LEU A 321 -0.29 5.05 6.66
C LEU A 321 0.98 4.17 6.65
N TYR A 322 0.89 2.97 6.08
CA TYR A 322 1.97 1.98 6.12
C TYR A 322 2.94 2.06 4.95
N CYS A 323 2.62 2.81 3.89
CA CYS A 323 3.53 2.98 2.75
C CYS A 323 4.85 3.66 3.16
N ILE A 324 4.79 4.55 4.17
CA ILE A 324 5.96 5.23 4.74
C ILE A 324 6.95 4.21 5.35
N GLU A 325 6.43 3.16 6.00
CA GLU A 325 7.25 2.05 6.51
C GLU A 325 7.91 1.29 5.36
N THR A 326 7.13 0.94 4.34
CA THR A 326 7.60 0.14 3.22
C THR A 326 8.69 0.87 2.44
N LEU A 327 8.48 2.17 2.13
CA LEU A 327 9.47 2.97 1.42
C LEU A 327 10.81 3.09 2.17
N ALA A 328 10.77 3.17 3.50
CA ALA A 328 11.99 3.21 4.31
C ALA A 328 12.82 1.92 4.27
N ARG A 329 12.26 0.83 3.79
CA ARG A 329 12.87 -0.51 3.67
C ARG A 329 13.19 -0.90 2.24
N VAL A 330 12.81 -0.09 1.26
CA VAL A 330 13.08 -0.33 -0.15
C VAL A 330 14.58 -0.50 -0.38
N ASP A 331 14.94 -1.54 -1.09
CA ASP A 331 16.31 -1.83 -1.51
C ASP A 331 16.47 -1.74 -3.04
N VAL A 332 15.37 -1.74 -3.80
CA VAL A 332 15.34 -1.48 -5.23
C VAL A 332 14.28 -0.42 -5.55
N LEU A 333 14.69 0.67 -6.17
CA LEU A 333 13.79 1.72 -6.66
C LEU A 333 13.77 1.71 -8.18
N CYS A 334 12.62 1.36 -8.74
CA CYS A 334 12.34 1.42 -10.16
C CYS A 334 11.79 2.81 -10.49
N LEU A 335 12.48 3.52 -11.35
CA LEU A 335 12.15 4.87 -11.78
C LEU A 335 11.57 4.82 -13.20
N ASP A 336 10.41 5.42 -13.40
CA ASP A 336 10.04 5.81 -14.76
C ASP A 336 10.89 7.03 -15.17
N LYS A 337 11.17 7.16 -16.47
CA LYS A 337 11.96 8.28 -16.99
C LYS A 337 11.14 9.55 -16.99
N THR A 338 10.01 9.51 -17.71
CA THR A 338 9.17 10.67 -18.02
C THR A 338 8.39 11.11 -16.78
N GLY A 339 8.29 12.41 -16.54
CA GLY A 339 7.57 12.94 -15.36
C GLY A 339 8.24 12.68 -14.01
N THR A 340 9.19 11.71 -13.91
CA THR A 340 9.93 11.40 -12.66
C THR A 340 11.35 11.97 -12.70
N ILE A 341 12.24 11.43 -13.54
CA ILE A 341 13.62 11.93 -13.72
C ILE A 341 13.59 13.24 -14.49
N THR A 342 12.71 13.30 -15.50
CA THR A 342 12.45 14.51 -16.28
C THR A 342 11.23 15.26 -15.73
N SER A 343 11.09 16.54 -16.07
CA SER A 343 9.96 17.37 -15.62
C SER A 343 8.62 16.97 -16.27
N GLY A 344 8.67 16.20 -17.35
CA GLY A 344 7.55 15.97 -18.25
C GLY A 344 7.39 17.09 -19.30
N HIS A 345 8.08 18.21 -19.12
CA HIS A 345 8.15 19.24 -20.14
C HIS A 345 9.15 18.85 -21.21
N MET A 346 8.72 18.99 -22.45
CA MET A 346 9.54 18.76 -23.63
C MET A 346 9.80 20.07 -24.32
N GLU A 347 10.97 20.20 -24.91
CA GLU A 347 11.36 21.33 -25.72
C GLU A 347 11.86 20.82 -27.06
N VAL A 348 11.55 21.59 -28.14
CA VAL A 348 12.15 21.37 -29.45
C VAL A 348 13.58 21.85 -29.39
N GLU A 349 14.56 20.96 -29.56
CA GLU A 349 15.98 21.30 -29.56
C GLU A 349 16.45 21.71 -30.95
N GLY A 350 15.92 21.07 -32.01
CA GLY A 350 16.27 21.42 -33.37
C GLY A 350 15.28 20.88 -34.40
N VAL A 351 15.19 21.58 -35.53
CA VAL A 351 14.45 21.17 -36.69
C VAL A 351 15.46 20.97 -37.82
N TYR A 352 15.34 19.87 -38.56
CA TYR A 352 16.29 19.48 -39.60
C TYR A 352 15.53 19.18 -40.88
N VAL A 353 16.04 19.64 -42.02
CA VAL A 353 15.50 19.34 -43.38
C VAL A 353 16.22 18.10 -43.92
N ALA A 354 15.44 17.14 -44.41
CA ALA A 354 15.98 15.94 -45.05
C ALA A 354 16.48 16.23 -46.47
N ASP A 355 17.55 15.58 -46.89
CA ASP A 355 18.03 15.58 -48.25
C ASP A 355 17.82 14.21 -48.94
N ASP A 356 17.87 14.15 -50.25
CA ASP A 356 17.66 12.93 -51.03
C ASP A 356 18.76 11.89 -50.84
N LEU A 357 19.89 12.25 -50.24
CA LEU A 357 21.07 11.40 -50.00
C LEU A 357 21.07 10.73 -48.61
N GLY A 358 20.05 10.98 -47.79
CA GLY A 358 19.94 10.43 -46.43
C GLY A 358 20.62 11.31 -45.37
N GLY A 359 21.01 12.54 -45.69
CA GLY A 359 21.48 13.55 -44.77
C GLY A 359 20.31 14.39 -44.20
N ALA A 360 20.58 15.11 -43.14
CA ALA A 360 19.66 16.10 -42.61
C ALA A 360 20.46 17.29 -42.09
N ALA A 361 20.22 18.45 -42.65
CA ALA A 361 20.84 19.72 -42.28
C ALA A 361 19.95 20.49 -41.29
N PRO A 362 20.50 21.27 -40.34
CA PRO A 362 19.70 22.13 -39.47
C PRO A 362 18.84 23.09 -40.34
N ALA A 363 17.55 23.14 -40.08
CA ALA A 363 16.69 24.17 -40.68
C ALA A 363 17.11 25.53 -40.14
N GLU A 364 17.21 26.53 -41.02
CA GLU A 364 17.50 27.89 -40.55
C GLU A 364 16.39 28.37 -39.61
N ALA A 365 16.75 29.19 -38.59
CA ALA A 365 15.81 29.76 -37.63
C ALA A 365 14.69 30.53 -38.40
N PHE A 366 13.45 30.39 -37.90
CA PHE A 366 12.23 30.91 -38.49
C PHE A 366 12.31 32.46 -38.65
N ASP A 367 12.91 32.91 -39.72
CA ASP A 367 12.85 34.30 -40.20
C ASP A 367 12.19 34.26 -41.59
N ALA A 368 10.89 34.64 -41.65
CA ALA A 368 9.99 34.37 -42.77
C ALA A 368 10.49 34.89 -44.13
N ASP A 369 11.45 35.80 -44.11
CA ASP A 369 11.93 36.46 -45.34
C ASP A 369 13.21 35.81 -45.94
N ARG A 370 13.79 34.77 -45.36
CA ARG A 370 15.09 34.20 -45.76
C ARG A 370 15.16 32.69 -45.90
N LEU A 371 14.05 31.98 -45.65
CA LEU A 371 14.04 30.50 -45.70
C LEU A 371 14.04 29.97 -47.11
N ASP A 372 14.75 28.86 -47.35
CA ASP A 372 14.60 28.09 -48.59
C ASP A 372 13.21 27.39 -48.59
N SER A 373 12.76 26.95 -49.77
CA SER A 373 11.42 26.38 -49.95
C SER A 373 11.22 25.08 -49.16
N ALA A 374 12.30 24.32 -48.90
CA ALA A 374 12.25 23.07 -48.14
C ALA A 374 12.06 23.33 -46.64
N SER A 375 12.81 24.31 -46.08
CA SER A 375 12.64 24.72 -44.67
C SER A 375 11.24 25.31 -44.41
N GLN A 376 10.71 26.12 -45.39
CA GLN A 376 9.35 26.66 -45.28
C GLN A 376 8.30 25.56 -45.23
N ARG A 377 8.40 24.53 -46.07
CA ARG A 377 7.46 23.37 -46.05
C ARG A 377 7.57 22.58 -44.78
N MET A 378 8.80 22.33 -44.27
CA MET A 378 9.02 21.62 -43.01
C MET A 378 8.37 22.35 -41.82
N HIS A 379 8.61 23.65 -41.69
CA HIS A 379 8.01 24.46 -40.61
C HIS A 379 6.48 24.56 -40.74
N ALA A 380 5.95 24.68 -41.97
CA ALA A 380 4.51 24.70 -42.23
C ALA A 380 3.85 23.37 -41.87
N ALA A 381 4.44 22.22 -42.24
CA ALA A 381 3.94 20.91 -41.87
C ALA A 381 3.90 20.73 -40.36
N LEU A 382 5.01 21.07 -39.71
CA LEU A 382 5.17 20.88 -38.26
C LEU A 382 4.19 21.75 -37.44
N SER A 383 4.09 23.05 -37.76
CA SER A 383 3.15 23.99 -37.12
C SER A 383 1.70 23.66 -37.45
N GLY A 384 1.39 23.23 -38.69
CA GLY A 384 0.05 22.85 -39.12
C GLY A 384 -0.46 21.60 -38.42
N ILE A 385 0.35 20.53 -38.33
CA ILE A 385 -0.01 19.29 -37.57
C ILE A 385 -0.20 19.62 -36.11
N ALA A 386 0.72 20.37 -35.49
CA ALA A 386 0.63 20.70 -34.06
C ALA A 386 -0.65 21.50 -33.74
N ARG A 387 -0.99 22.51 -34.59
CA ARG A 387 -2.25 23.27 -34.45
C ARG A 387 -3.47 22.39 -34.63
N ALA A 388 -3.47 21.52 -35.63
CA ALA A 388 -4.59 20.62 -35.93
C ALA A 388 -4.88 19.62 -34.81
N THR A 389 -3.85 19.20 -34.08
CA THR A 389 -3.96 18.21 -32.97
C THR A 389 -3.91 18.86 -31.58
N SER A 390 -4.13 20.19 -31.49
CA SER A 390 -4.05 20.95 -30.22
C SER A 390 -5.07 20.50 -29.18
N ASP A 391 -6.26 20.06 -29.60
CA ASP A 391 -7.34 19.66 -28.70
C ASP A 391 -7.08 18.31 -28.00
N ASP A 392 -6.20 17.47 -28.58
CA ASP A 392 -5.72 16.20 -28.02
C ASP A 392 -4.17 16.21 -27.93
N ALA A 393 -3.59 17.37 -27.57
CA ALA A 393 -2.15 17.55 -27.55
C ALA A 393 -1.48 16.64 -26.50
N ASN A 394 -0.54 15.82 -26.98
CA ASN A 394 0.42 15.15 -26.10
C ASN A 394 1.60 16.10 -25.82
N GLU A 395 2.47 15.73 -24.85
CA GLU A 395 3.65 16.53 -24.47
C GLU A 395 4.55 16.89 -25.66
N THR A 396 4.67 15.99 -26.63
CA THR A 396 5.40 16.24 -27.89
C THR A 396 4.74 17.32 -28.72
N CYS A 397 3.43 17.28 -28.90
CA CYS A 397 2.65 18.29 -29.60
C CYS A 397 2.72 19.64 -28.87
N THR A 398 2.60 19.62 -27.54
CA THR A 398 2.75 20.81 -26.68
C THR A 398 4.12 21.47 -26.84
N ALA A 399 5.20 20.67 -26.91
CA ALA A 399 6.54 21.19 -27.17
C ALA A 399 6.65 21.89 -28.54
N VAL A 400 6.06 21.28 -29.57
CA VAL A 400 6.03 21.88 -30.90
C VAL A 400 5.18 23.17 -30.91
N LEU A 401 4.01 23.17 -30.28
CA LEU A 401 3.16 24.34 -30.12
C LEU A 401 3.89 25.48 -29.37
N ALA A 402 4.65 25.17 -28.33
CA ALA A 402 5.45 26.15 -27.61
C ALA A 402 6.61 26.73 -28.42
N HIS A 403 7.17 25.95 -29.35
CA HIS A 403 8.23 26.39 -30.25
C HIS A 403 7.72 27.42 -31.28
N TYR A 404 6.49 27.25 -31.76
CA TYR A 404 5.84 28.16 -32.68
C TYR A 404 4.90 29.10 -31.92
N ARG A 405 5.42 30.27 -31.47
CA ARG A 405 4.66 31.25 -30.68
C ARG A 405 3.52 31.92 -31.48
N ASP A 406 3.67 32.09 -32.78
CA ASP A 406 2.66 32.65 -33.67
C ASP A 406 2.11 31.58 -34.63
N LEU A 407 1.03 30.94 -34.18
CA LEU A 407 0.31 29.93 -34.95
C LEU A 407 -0.71 30.53 -35.93
N ALA A 408 -0.85 31.87 -36.01
CA ALA A 408 -1.80 32.52 -36.89
C ALA A 408 -1.45 32.31 -38.37
N SER A 409 -0.17 32.11 -38.68
CA SER A 409 0.36 31.81 -40.04
C SER A 409 0.40 30.30 -40.34
N ALA A 410 0.04 29.43 -39.42
CA ALA A 410 0.04 27.99 -39.67
C ALA A 410 -1.05 27.59 -40.66
N PRO A 411 -0.79 26.59 -41.55
CA PRO A 411 -1.79 26.06 -42.47
C PRO A 411 -3.06 25.58 -41.77
N GLU A 412 -4.20 25.68 -42.45
CA GLU A 412 -5.48 25.21 -41.97
C GLU A 412 -5.63 23.70 -42.23
N ALA A 413 -6.18 22.97 -41.27
CA ALA A 413 -6.42 21.53 -41.37
C ALA A 413 -7.84 21.25 -41.89
N GLN A 414 -7.95 20.48 -42.98
CA GLN A 414 -9.23 19.97 -43.48
C GLN A 414 -9.63 18.63 -42.82
N ARG A 415 -8.64 17.78 -42.48
CA ARG A 415 -8.82 16.50 -41.84
C ARG A 415 -7.69 16.28 -40.86
N VAL A 416 -8.01 15.72 -39.67
CA VAL A 416 -7.05 15.50 -38.60
C VAL A 416 -7.03 14.02 -38.23
N VAL A 417 -5.84 13.45 -38.09
CA VAL A 417 -5.62 12.13 -37.51
C VAL A 417 -4.89 12.32 -36.19
N ALA A 418 -5.60 12.11 -35.08
CA ALA A 418 -5.07 12.22 -33.73
C ALA A 418 -3.96 11.20 -33.46
N PHE A 419 -3.08 11.51 -32.53
CA PHE A 419 -2.01 10.60 -32.12
C PHE A 419 -2.58 9.32 -31.50
N SER A 420 -2.06 8.17 -31.93
CA SER A 420 -2.37 6.88 -31.33
C SER A 420 -1.10 6.20 -30.81
N SER A 421 -1.18 5.64 -29.59
CA SER A 421 -0.08 4.86 -29.00
C SER A 421 0.26 3.60 -29.82
N ALA A 422 -0.69 3.09 -30.60
CA ALA A 422 -0.48 1.96 -31.51
C ALA A 422 0.24 2.40 -32.79
N LYS A 423 -0.21 3.50 -33.42
CA LYS A 423 0.34 4.02 -34.68
C LYS A 423 1.66 4.77 -34.49
N LYS A 424 1.90 5.38 -33.32
CA LYS A 424 3.09 6.18 -32.96
C LYS A 424 3.31 7.41 -33.83
N TRP A 425 2.26 7.94 -34.45
CA TRP A 425 2.27 9.15 -35.25
C TRP A 425 0.90 9.87 -35.20
N SER A 426 0.91 11.14 -35.58
CA SER A 426 -0.28 11.96 -35.83
C SER A 426 -0.13 12.65 -37.16
N GLY A 427 -1.24 13.10 -37.76
CA GLY A 427 -1.19 13.77 -39.08
C GLY A 427 -2.36 14.69 -39.35
N ALA A 428 -2.25 15.48 -40.36
CA ALA A 428 -3.32 16.36 -40.83
C ALA A 428 -3.23 16.60 -42.34
N GLN A 429 -4.37 16.82 -42.93
CA GLN A 429 -4.46 17.31 -44.30
C GLN A 429 -4.52 18.82 -44.26
N LEU A 430 -3.48 19.47 -44.78
CA LEU A 430 -3.18 20.89 -44.58
C LEU A 430 -3.38 21.68 -45.89
N THR A 431 -3.86 22.92 -45.75
CA THR A 431 -4.00 23.88 -46.89
C THR A 431 -3.54 25.26 -46.44
N GLY A 432 -3.03 26.04 -47.37
CA GLY A 432 -2.55 27.39 -47.06
C GLY A 432 -1.07 27.45 -46.67
N GLY A 433 -0.58 28.63 -46.33
CA GLY A 433 0.82 28.86 -45.99
C GLY A 433 1.78 28.47 -47.09
N ALA A 434 2.82 27.71 -46.81
CA ALA A 434 3.82 27.23 -47.79
C ALA A 434 3.27 26.18 -48.76
N PHE A 435 2.06 25.66 -48.57
CA PHE A 435 1.39 24.71 -49.46
C PHE A 435 0.49 25.41 -50.49
N GLY A 436 0.25 26.70 -50.33
CA GLY A 436 -0.60 27.49 -51.27
C GLY A 436 -2.05 27.01 -51.24
N SER A 437 -2.64 26.81 -52.43
CA SER A 437 -4.00 26.28 -52.58
C SER A 437 -4.08 24.75 -52.56
N ASP A 438 -2.94 24.07 -52.54
CA ASP A 438 -2.89 22.63 -52.62
C ASP A 438 -3.20 22.01 -51.24
N SER A 439 -3.98 20.91 -51.25
CA SER A 439 -4.25 20.15 -50.04
C SER A 439 -3.20 19.05 -49.90
N VAL A 440 -2.32 19.17 -48.90
CA VAL A 440 -1.20 18.25 -48.68
C VAL A 440 -1.41 17.50 -47.35
N ALA A 441 -1.32 16.18 -47.40
CA ALA A 441 -1.38 15.35 -46.18
C ALA A 441 0.02 15.22 -45.60
N CYS A 442 0.15 15.59 -44.33
CA CYS A 442 1.42 15.54 -43.58
C CYS A 442 1.28 14.72 -42.33
N VAL A 443 2.34 13.99 -41.95
CA VAL A 443 2.44 13.16 -40.77
C VAL A 443 3.67 13.52 -39.95
N MET A 444 3.55 13.40 -38.62
CA MET A 444 4.65 13.55 -37.67
C MET A 444 4.66 12.36 -36.73
N GLY A 445 5.77 11.65 -36.63
CA GLY A 445 5.85 10.49 -35.74
C GLY A 445 7.21 9.82 -35.68
N ALA A 446 7.26 8.65 -35.01
CA ALA A 446 8.47 7.88 -34.90
C ALA A 446 8.90 7.33 -36.28
N SER A 447 10.14 7.58 -36.68
CA SER A 447 10.63 7.32 -38.05
C SER A 447 10.39 5.91 -38.55
N GLN A 448 10.55 4.91 -37.65
CA GLN A 448 10.32 3.49 -37.94
C GLN A 448 8.86 3.07 -38.14
N PHE A 449 7.89 3.92 -37.77
CA PHE A 449 6.46 3.69 -37.92
C PHE A 449 5.84 4.53 -39.08
N VAL A 450 6.51 5.61 -39.45
CA VAL A 450 6.08 6.50 -40.52
C VAL A 450 6.72 6.14 -41.84
N LEU A 451 8.06 5.89 -41.85
CA LEU A 451 8.79 5.61 -43.08
C LEU A 451 8.75 4.13 -43.43
N THR A 452 8.76 3.81 -44.71
CA THR A 452 8.97 2.44 -45.19
C THR A 452 10.39 1.96 -44.83
N PRO A 453 10.63 0.65 -44.66
CA PRO A 453 11.95 0.13 -44.29
C PRO A 453 13.08 0.58 -45.19
N ASP A 454 12.82 0.72 -46.52
CA ASP A 454 13.80 1.13 -47.49
C ASP A 454 14.16 2.63 -47.37
N VAL A 455 13.17 3.48 -47.13
CA VAL A 455 13.37 4.91 -46.87
C VAL A 455 14.05 5.12 -45.54
N PHE A 456 13.62 4.39 -44.46
CA PHE A 456 14.20 4.50 -43.14
C PHE A 456 15.68 4.13 -43.15
N ALA A 457 16.09 3.05 -43.86
CA ALA A 457 17.48 2.62 -43.95
C ALA A 457 18.44 3.72 -44.48
N ARG A 458 17.96 4.64 -45.36
CA ARG A 458 18.77 5.78 -45.83
C ARG A 458 19.12 6.75 -44.71
N PHE A 459 18.21 6.95 -43.76
CA PHE A 459 18.32 7.93 -42.69
C PHE A 459 18.76 7.32 -41.37
N GLU A 460 18.87 5.97 -41.26
CA GLU A 460 19.11 5.27 -39.99
C GLU A 460 20.34 5.81 -39.25
N GLY A 461 21.46 6.04 -39.96
CA GLY A 461 22.68 6.59 -39.38
C GLY A 461 22.49 7.99 -38.79
N ARG A 462 21.76 8.87 -39.51
CA ARG A 462 21.52 10.23 -39.06
C ARG A 462 20.50 10.29 -37.91
N VAL A 463 19.45 9.48 -38.00
CA VAL A 463 18.48 9.33 -36.91
C VAL A 463 19.16 8.78 -35.65
N ALA A 464 20.04 7.82 -35.78
CA ALA A 464 20.81 7.26 -34.64
C ALA A 464 21.74 8.31 -34.02
N GLU A 465 22.37 9.17 -34.82
CA GLU A 465 23.19 10.27 -34.32
C GLU A 465 22.35 11.30 -33.55
N LEU A 466 21.25 11.77 -34.09
CA LEU A 466 20.33 12.73 -33.51
C LEU A 466 19.61 12.14 -32.28
N ALA A 467 19.30 10.82 -32.27
CA ALA A 467 18.65 10.12 -31.19
C ALA A 467 19.54 9.87 -29.96
N SER A 468 20.83 10.23 -30.01
CA SER A 468 21.75 9.98 -28.89
C SER A 468 21.35 10.71 -27.60
N LEU A 469 20.72 11.89 -27.70
CA LEU A 469 20.31 12.72 -26.56
C LEU A 469 18.82 13.12 -26.61
N CYS A 470 18.16 13.02 -27.78
CA CYS A 470 16.86 13.56 -28.05
C CYS A 470 15.94 12.49 -28.61
N ARG A 471 14.63 12.70 -28.48
CA ARG A 471 13.64 11.97 -29.25
C ARG A 471 13.63 12.55 -30.68
N VAL A 472 13.78 11.71 -31.68
CA VAL A 472 13.75 12.12 -33.09
C VAL A 472 12.42 11.71 -33.69
N LEU A 473 11.68 12.65 -34.23
CA LEU A 473 10.46 12.42 -35.00
C LEU A 473 10.69 12.83 -36.43
N VAL A 474 10.18 12.05 -37.36
CA VAL A 474 10.13 12.43 -38.78
C VAL A 474 8.86 13.21 -39.06
N VAL A 475 8.98 14.19 -39.92
CA VAL A 475 7.86 14.88 -40.59
C VAL A 475 7.89 14.49 -42.06
N ALA A 476 6.79 13.95 -42.58
CA ALA A 476 6.73 13.45 -43.94
C ALA A 476 5.42 13.88 -44.63
N GLU A 477 5.47 14.06 -45.93
CA GLU A 477 4.30 14.18 -46.81
C GLU A 477 3.83 12.79 -47.22
N VAL A 478 2.52 12.58 -47.32
CA VAL A 478 1.87 11.36 -47.75
C VAL A 478 0.75 11.65 -48.74
N ASP A 479 0.29 10.66 -49.50
CA ASP A 479 -0.74 10.90 -50.52
C ASP A 479 -2.13 11.12 -49.91
N GLY A 480 -2.36 10.70 -48.66
CA GLY A 480 -3.62 10.90 -47.94
C GLY A 480 -3.79 9.95 -46.72
N PHE A 481 -5.02 9.90 -46.25
CA PHE A 481 -5.41 9.01 -45.12
C PHE A 481 -6.64 8.17 -45.50
N THR A 482 -6.68 6.88 -45.10
CA THR A 482 -7.88 6.03 -45.19
C THR A 482 -8.95 6.55 -44.23
N ASP A 483 -10.21 6.05 -44.37
CA ASP A 483 -11.27 6.37 -43.42
C ASP A 483 -10.94 5.93 -41.98
N GLU A 484 -10.12 4.91 -41.82
CA GLU A 484 -9.60 4.40 -40.54
C GLU A 484 -8.38 5.20 -40.03
N GLY A 485 -7.96 6.24 -40.80
CA GLY A 485 -6.84 7.09 -40.46
C GLY A 485 -5.47 6.42 -40.62
N ASP A 486 -5.30 5.48 -41.57
CA ASP A 486 -3.99 4.93 -41.93
C ASP A 486 -3.38 5.73 -43.10
N ILE A 487 -2.03 5.71 -43.19
CA ILE A 487 -1.27 6.40 -44.22
C ILE A 487 -1.54 5.75 -45.60
N VAL A 488 -1.82 6.56 -46.60
CA VAL A 488 -1.93 6.18 -48.00
C VAL A 488 -0.74 6.69 -48.79
N GLY A 489 -0.14 5.82 -49.59
CA GLY A 489 1.00 6.14 -50.42
C GLY A 489 2.35 5.98 -49.74
N GLU A 490 3.44 6.34 -50.44
CA GLU A 490 4.80 6.25 -49.91
C GLU A 490 5.17 7.54 -49.18
N PRO A 491 5.54 7.49 -47.87
CA PRO A 491 5.91 8.69 -47.13
C PRO A 491 7.19 9.32 -47.65
N ARG A 492 7.12 10.62 -47.98
CA ARG A 492 8.24 11.46 -48.42
C ARG A 492 8.73 12.29 -47.24
N PRO A 493 9.92 12.02 -46.68
CA PRO A 493 10.40 12.74 -45.50
C PRO A 493 10.72 14.21 -45.89
N LEU A 494 10.10 15.16 -45.20
CA LEU A 494 10.46 16.58 -45.24
C LEU A 494 11.66 16.86 -44.33
N GLY A 495 11.72 16.15 -43.18
CA GLY A 495 12.78 16.38 -42.23
C GLY A 495 12.53 15.72 -40.88
N PHE A 496 13.32 16.13 -39.92
CA PHE A 496 13.28 15.60 -38.56
C PHE A 496 13.17 16.73 -37.55
N VAL A 497 12.44 16.49 -36.47
CA VAL A 497 12.41 17.35 -35.28
C VAL A 497 12.99 16.59 -34.12
N THR A 498 13.92 17.21 -33.41
CA THR A 498 14.50 16.67 -32.19
C THR A 498 13.85 17.32 -30.97
N ILE A 499 13.39 16.49 -30.07
CA ILE A 499 12.69 16.90 -28.87
C ILE A 499 13.45 16.36 -27.67
N ARG A 500 13.75 17.24 -26.72
CA ARG A 500 14.48 16.94 -25.52
C ARG A 500 13.56 16.98 -24.31
N ASP A 501 13.66 15.95 -23.46
CA ASP A 501 13.03 15.96 -22.15
C ASP A 501 13.89 16.78 -21.16
N GLU A 502 13.31 17.77 -20.50
CA GLU A 502 13.98 18.54 -19.46
C GLU A 502 14.26 17.67 -18.23
N ILE A 503 15.54 17.46 -17.90
CA ILE A 503 15.95 16.75 -16.69
C ILE A 503 15.74 17.66 -15.49
N ARG A 504 15.05 17.16 -14.44
CA ARG A 504 14.85 17.92 -13.20
C ARG A 504 16.19 18.28 -12.57
N SER A 505 16.36 19.52 -12.16
CA SER A 505 17.57 19.99 -11.48
C SER A 505 17.86 19.22 -10.18
N SER A 506 16.83 18.75 -9.49
CA SER A 506 16.91 17.96 -8.25
C SER A 506 17.19 16.47 -8.45
N ALA A 507 17.12 15.96 -9.69
CA ALA A 507 17.21 14.51 -9.98
C ALA A 507 18.56 13.92 -9.57
N ALA A 508 19.68 14.56 -9.94
CA ALA A 508 21.02 14.05 -9.65
C ALA A 508 21.30 13.96 -8.14
N ASP A 509 20.88 14.93 -7.35
CA ASP A 509 21.06 14.93 -5.89
C ASP A 509 20.20 13.85 -5.23
N THR A 510 18.96 13.67 -5.68
CA THR A 510 18.05 12.64 -5.17
C THR A 510 18.58 11.24 -5.50
N ILE A 511 19.06 11.01 -6.71
CA ILE A 511 19.67 9.75 -7.14
C ILE A 511 20.92 9.45 -6.31
N ARG A 512 21.81 10.43 -6.11
CA ARG A 512 22.99 10.29 -5.25
C ARG A 512 22.61 9.88 -3.84
N TYR A 513 21.60 10.51 -3.26
CA TYR A 513 21.09 10.15 -1.93
C TYR A 513 20.69 8.67 -1.87
N PHE A 514 19.91 8.16 -2.83
CA PHE A 514 19.50 6.75 -2.84
C PHE A 514 20.69 5.80 -3.01
N CYS A 515 21.67 6.14 -3.87
CA CYS A 515 22.89 5.35 -4.04
C CYS A 515 23.71 5.27 -2.74
N GLU A 516 23.88 6.39 -2.03
CA GLU A 516 24.56 6.45 -0.71
C GLU A 516 23.79 5.63 0.35
N GLN A 517 22.48 5.55 0.23
CA GLN A 517 21.65 4.71 1.08
C GLN A 517 21.71 3.22 0.71
N GLY A 518 22.43 2.86 -0.37
CA GLY A 518 22.59 1.50 -0.86
C GLY A 518 21.29 0.94 -1.43
N VAL A 519 20.48 1.78 -2.05
CA VAL A 519 19.30 1.41 -2.84
C VAL A 519 19.76 1.20 -4.27
N THR A 520 19.41 0.08 -4.86
CA THR A 520 19.65 -0.18 -6.28
C THR A 520 18.63 0.59 -7.12
N LEU A 521 19.11 1.33 -8.11
CA LEU A 521 18.24 2.12 -8.98
C LEU A 521 18.12 1.45 -10.34
N ASN A 522 16.90 1.26 -10.80
CA ASN A 522 16.58 0.75 -12.12
C ASN A 522 15.70 1.76 -12.86
N VAL A 523 16.01 2.04 -14.14
CA VAL A 523 15.16 2.88 -14.98
C VAL A 523 14.35 2.00 -15.93
N ILE A 524 13.05 2.20 -15.97
CA ILE A 524 12.11 1.41 -16.77
C ILE A 524 11.26 2.35 -17.60
N SER A 525 11.52 2.43 -18.91
CA SER A 525 10.85 3.36 -19.79
C SER A 525 10.32 2.69 -21.08
N GLY A 526 9.31 3.29 -21.68
CA GLY A 526 8.82 2.92 -23.01
C GLY A 526 9.70 3.43 -24.16
N ASP A 527 10.66 4.32 -23.86
CA ASP A 527 11.53 4.94 -24.85
C ASP A 527 12.68 4.06 -25.28
N ASP A 528 13.43 4.50 -26.29
CA ASP A 528 14.61 3.78 -26.79
C ASP A 528 15.65 3.58 -25.67
N PRO A 529 16.19 2.37 -25.51
CA PRO A 529 17.10 2.06 -24.41
C PRO A 529 18.39 2.87 -24.38
N ARG A 530 18.87 3.36 -25.53
CA ARG A 530 20.07 4.20 -25.63
C ARG A 530 19.82 5.58 -25.05
N THR A 531 18.69 6.19 -25.42
CA THR A 531 18.27 7.49 -24.88
C THR A 531 18.06 7.43 -23.37
N VAL A 532 17.38 6.37 -22.89
CA VAL A 532 17.17 6.15 -21.45
C VAL A 532 18.50 5.96 -20.72
N SER A 533 19.43 5.18 -21.28
CA SER A 533 20.79 4.98 -20.74
C SER A 533 21.56 6.28 -20.64
N THR A 534 21.48 7.14 -21.65
CA THR A 534 22.16 8.44 -21.66
C THR A 534 21.63 9.36 -20.56
N ILE A 535 20.30 9.48 -20.41
CA ILE A 535 19.69 10.24 -19.33
C ILE A 535 20.05 9.68 -17.96
N ALA A 536 19.99 8.35 -17.79
CA ALA A 536 20.36 7.68 -16.56
C ALA A 536 21.83 7.94 -16.16
N ARG A 537 22.74 7.99 -17.15
CA ARG A 537 24.15 8.32 -16.94
C ARG A 537 24.33 9.78 -16.56
N THR A 538 23.63 10.70 -17.21
CA THR A 538 23.69 12.15 -16.92
C THR A 538 23.30 12.45 -15.48
N VAL A 539 22.28 11.75 -14.94
CA VAL A 539 21.84 11.94 -13.56
C VAL A 539 22.62 11.08 -12.55
N GLY A 540 23.60 10.27 -13.00
CA GLY A 540 24.52 9.54 -12.13
C GLY A 540 24.04 8.19 -11.62
N ILE A 541 23.15 7.49 -12.34
CA ILE A 541 22.70 6.13 -11.98
C ILE A 541 23.82 5.12 -12.24
N PRO A 542 24.25 4.35 -11.21
CA PRO A 542 25.31 3.36 -11.35
C PRO A 542 24.93 2.24 -12.34
N GLY A 543 25.82 1.92 -13.28
CA GLY A 543 25.60 0.86 -14.26
C GLY A 543 24.59 1.23 -15.34
N ALA A 544 24.36 2.52 -15.58
CA ALA A 544 23.47 3.02 -16.64
C ALA A 544 23.85 2.56 -18.06
N ASP A 545 25.12 2.23 -18.28
CA ASP A 545 25.66 1.63 -19.52
C ASP A 545 25.20 0.19 -19.74
N ARG A 546 24.70 -0.50 -18.71
CA ARG A 546 24.09 -1.82 -18.81
C ARG A 546 22.60 -1.70 -19.07
N TYR A 547 22.25 -1.53 -20.32
CA TYR A 547 20.86 -1.40 -20.77
C TYR A 547 20.43 -2.61 -21.62
N VAL A 548 19.12 -2.80 -21.75
CA VAL A 548 18.50 -3.85 -22.56
C VAL A 548 17.24 -3.33 -23.25
N ASP A 549 17.04 -3.79 -24.48
CA ASP A 549 15.78 -3.63 -25.19
C ASP A 549 14.77 -4.68 -24.72
N ALA A 550 13.68 -4.25 -24.11
CA ALA A 550 12.68 -5.14 -23.54
C ALA A 550 11.91 -5.94 -24.58
N THR A 551 11.94 -5.56 -25.86
CA THR A 551 11.36 -6.36 -26.94
C THR A 551 12.04 -7.73 -27.09
N THR A 552 13.29 -7.87 -26.61
CA THR A 552 14.03 -9.13 -26.57
C THR A 552 13.67 -10.03 -25.39
N LEU A 553 12.91 -9.51 -24.40
CA LEU A 553 12.53 -10.18 -23.16
C LEU A 553 11.12 -10.80 -23.29
N ASP A 554 10.98 -11.75 -24.19
CA ASP A 554 9.72 -12.40 -24.58
C ASP A 554 9.21 -13.46 -23.60
N THR A 555 10.07 -13.92 -22.68
CA THR A 555 9.72 -14.97 -21.70
C THR A 555 10.04 -14.55 -20.28
N PRO A 556 9.23 -15.01 -19.28
CA PRO A 556 9.50 -14.70 -17.87
C PRO A 556 10.90 -15.10 -17.40
N GLY A 557 11.49 -16.16 -17.98
CA GLY A 557 12.85 -16.59 -17.64
C GLY A 557 13.93 -15.60 -18.12
N LYS A 558 13.71 -14.97 -19.29
CA LYS A 558 14.61 -13.90 -19.77
C LYS A 558 14.49 -12.64 -18.91
N VAL A 559 13.25 -12.30 -18.46
CA VAL A 559 13.02 -11.19 -17.54
C VAL A 559 13.71 -11.45 -16.20
N ASP A 560 13.58 -12.66 -15.64
CA ASP A 560 14.26 -13.05 -14.39
C ASP A 560 15.80 -12.97 -14.50
N ALA A 561 16.37 -13.29 -15.66
CA ALA A 561 17.82 -13.17 -15.90
C ALA A 561 18.26 -11.72 -16.15
N ALA A 562 17.40 -10.91 -16.75
CA ALA A 562 17.70 -9.52 -17.09
C ALA A 562 17.79 -8.62 -15.85
N VAL A 563 16.93 -8.80 -14.85
CA VAL A 563 16.91 -7.97 -13.62
C VAL A 563 18.20 -8.08 -12.79
N ASP A 564 19.00 -9.15 -12.96
CA ASP A 564 20.28 -9.31 -12.29
C ASP A 564 21.43 -8.62 -13.04
N ARG A 565 21.25 -8.30 -14.34
CA ARG A 565 22.34 -7.87 -15.22
C ARG A 565 22.24 -6.41 -15.64
N TYR A 566 21.02 -5.90 -15.80
CA TYR A 566 20.73 -4.60 -16.38
C TYR A 566 20.06 -3.69 -15.37
N HIS A 567 20.34 -2.38 -15.50
CA HIS A 567 19.75 -1.33 -14.68
C HIS A 567 18.88 -0.38 -15.50
N VAL A 568 18.94 -0.45 -16.82
CA VAL A 568 18.15 0.35 -17.73
C VAL A 568 17.39 -0.56 -18.69
N PHE A 569 16.07 -0.39 -18.72
CA PHE A 569 15.16 -1.15 -19.55
C PHE A 569 14.41 -0.18 -20.46
N GLY A 570 14.62 -0.30 -21.77
CA GLY A 570 13.94 0.54 -22.76
C GLY A 570 12.92 -0.25 -23.57
N ARG A 571 12.00 0.43 -24.24
CA ARG A 571 10.88 -0.12 -25.03
C ARG A 571 10.00 -1.08 -24.24
N VAL A 572 9.79 -0.77 -22.96
CA VAL A 572 9.06 -1.65 -22.02
C VAL A 572 7.57 -1.44 -22.15
N THR A 573 6.82 -2.51 -22.36
CA THR A 573 5.35 -2.48 -22.34
C THR A 573 4.81 -2.45 -20.89
N PRO A 574 3.54 -2.02 -20.67
CA PRO A 574 2.95 -2.01 -19.33
C PRO A 574 2.98 -3.37 -18.62
N GLN A 575 2.75 -4.48 -19.35
CA GLN A 575 2.87 -5.83 -18.81
C GLN A 575 4.29 -6.18 -18.41
N GLN A 576 5.26 -5.80 -19.23
CA GLN A 576 6.68 -6.03 -18.91
C GLN A 576 7.13 -5.18 -17.71
N LYS A 577 6.64 -3.92 -17.57
CA LYS A 577 6.88 -3.12 -16.35
C LYS A 577 6.44 -3.88 -15.09
N ARG A 578 5.22 -4.45 -15.11
CA ARG A 578 4.72 -5.28 -14.00
C ARG A 578 5.56 -6.53 -13.78
N GLU A 579 5.97 -7.22 -14.86
CA GLU A 579 6.74 -8.46 -14.74
C GLU A 579 8.17 -8.22 -14.22
N LEU A 580 8.80 -7.10 -14.57
CA LEU A 580 10.09 -6.66 -14.00
C LEU A 580 9.99 -6.44 -12.49
N VAL A 581 8.94 -5.76 -12.02
CA VAL A 581 8.69 -5.58 -10.57
C VAL A 581 8.50 -6.94 -9.89
N ASN A 582 7.68 -7.82 -10.47
CA ASN A 582 7.48 -9.18 -9.95
C ASN A 582 8.77 -10.01 -9.92
N ALA A 583 9.62 -9.87 -10.93
CA ALA A 583 10.92 -10.59 -11.00
C ALA A 583 11.83 -10.16 -9.85
N LEU A 584 11.95 -8.87 -9.59
CA LEU A 584 12.71 -8.32 -8.45
C LEU A 584 12.15 -8.81 -7.11
N GLN A 585 10.83 -8.81 -6.93
CA GLN A 585 10.17 -9.32 -5.71
C GLN A 585 10.38 -10.84 -5.53
N ARG A 586 10.39 -11.62 -6.61
CA ARG A 586 10.73 -13.06 -6.55
C ARG A 586 12.15 -13.31 -6.08
N ARG A 587 13.09 -12.39 -6.32
CA ARG A 587 14.46 -12.41 -5.80
C ARG A 587 14.56 -12.05 -4.33
N GLY A 588 13.49 -11.56 -3.74
CA GLY A 588 13.38 -11.18 -2.32
C GLY A 588 13.66 -9.71 -2.05
N HIS A 589 13.69 -8.88 -3.10
CA HIS A 589 13.81 -7.44 -2.98
C HIS A 589 12.50 -6.79 -2.53
N THR A 590 12.62 -5.68 -1.84
CA THR A 590 11.50 -4.77 -1.54
C THR A 590 11.53 -3.64 -2.56
N VAL A 591 10.57 -3.66 -3.48
CA VAL A 591 10.59 -2.83 -4.68
C VAL A 591 9.68 -1.62 -4.52
N ALA A 592 10.23 -0.42 -4.72
CA ALA A 592 9.41 0.77 -5.00
C ALA A 592 9.35 1.03 -6.50
N MET A 593 8.22 1.55 -6.96
CA MET A 593 8.01 1.99 -8.35
C MET A 593 7.50 3.42 -8.36
N THR A 594 8.14 4.27 -9.17
CA THR A 594 7.62 5.61 -9.49
C THR A 594 7.05 5.61 -10.89
N GLY A 595 5.97 6.35 -11.11
CA GLY A 595 5.39 6.51 -12.43
C GLY A 595 4.28 7.56 -12.41
N ASP A 596 4.04 8.20 -13.54
CA ASP A 596 3.03 9.25 -13.71
C ASP A 596 2.03 8.90 -14.82
N GLY A 597 2.38 7.96 -15.70
CA GLY A 597 1.59 7.57 -16.85
C GLY A 597 0.60 6.44 -16.55
N VAL A 598 -0.37 6.32 -17.44
CA VAL A 598 -1.31 5.21 -17.52
C VAL A 598 -0.57 3.85 -17.67
N ASN A 599 0.54 3.87 -18.39
CA ASN A 599 1.37 2.68 -18.66
C ASN A 599 2.05 2.12 -17.39
N ASP A 600 2.11 2.91 -16.31
CA ASP A 600 2.74 2.52 -15.05
C ASP A 600 1.79 1.87 -14.06
N VAL A 601 0.49 2.02 -14.27
CA VAL A 601 -0.56 1.60 -13.33
C VAL A 601 -0.42 0.16 -12.89
N LEU A 602 -0.14 -0.76 -13.81
CA LEU A 602 0.04 -2.19 -13.48
C LEU A 602 1.28 -2.43 -12.62
N ALA A 603 2.37 -1.73 -12.89
CA ALA A 603 3.61 -1.82 -12.12
C ALA A 603 3.47 -1.15 -10.74
N LEU A 604 2.83 0.03 -10.68
CA LEU A 604 2.52 0.73 -9.42
C LEU A 604 1.65 -0.13 -8.49
N LYS A 605 0.65 -0.82 -9.04
CA LYS A 605 -0.22 -1.72 -8.26
C LYS A 605 0.52 -2.94 -7.73
N GLU A 606 1.50 -3.46 -8.44
CA GLU A 606 2.26 -4.66 -8.05
C GLU A 606 3.39 -4.34 -7.07
N ALA A 607 4.03 -3.18 -7.17
CA ALA A 607 5.15 -2.77 -6.32
C ALA A 607 4.80 -2.81 -4.81
N ASP A 608 5.82 -3.02 -3.97
CA ASP A 608 5.65 -3.00 -2.51
C ASP A 608 5.33 -1.58 -2.00
N CYS A 609 5.86 -0.57 -2.68
CA CYS A 609 5.55 0.84 -2.47
C CYS A 609 5.45 1.55 -3.81
N SER A 610 4.39 2.31 -4.04
CA SER A 610 4.17 3.05 -5.27
C SER A 610 4.08 4.54 -5.04
N VAL A 611 4.70 5.30 -5.95
CA VAL A 611 4.79 6.77 -5.88
C VAL A 611 4.35 7.35 -7.22
N ALA A 612 3.42 8.29 -7.20
CA ALA A 612 2.97 9.02 -8.39
C ALA A 612 3.21 10.52 -8.24
N MET A 613 3.32 11.21 -9.39
CA MET A 613 3.32 12.66 -9.46
C MET A 613 1.89 13.19 -9.53
N ALA A 614 1.62 14.36 -8.96
CA ALA A 614 0.27 14.95 -9.02
C ALA A 614 -0.11 15.40 -10.44
N ALA A 615 0.85 15.80 -11.26
CA ALA A 615 0.64 16.13 -12.67
C ALA A 615 0.41 14.89 -13.54
N GLY A 616 0.68 13.69 -13.02
CA GLY A 616 0.46 12.44 -13.76
C GLY A 616 -1.02 12.11 -13.95
N SER A 617 -1.26 11.02 -14.69
CA SER A 617 -2.61 10.55 -14.98
C SER A 617 -3.39 10.23 -13.70
N ASP A 618 -4.70 10.43 -13.77
CA ASP A 618 -5.62 10.06 -12.69
C ASP A 618 -5.50 8.60 -12.28
N ALA A 619 -5.31 7.72 -13.26
CA ALA A 619 -5.14 6.30 -13.03
C ALA A 619 -3.89 5.99 -12.18
N ALA A 620 -2.75 6.65 -12.47
CA ALA A 620 -1.52 6.50 -11.69
C ALA A 620 -1.70 7.03 -10.26
N ARG A 621 -2.28 8.25 -10.11
CA ARG A 621 -2.55 8.84 -8.79
C ARG A 621 -3.45 8.00 -7.91
N ASN A 622 -4.49 7.36 -8.48
CA ASN A 622 -5.44 6.55 -7.69
C ASN A 622 -4.85 5.25 -7.17
N VAL A 623 -3.92 4.68 -7.89
CA VAL A 623 -3.30 3.39 -7.56
C VAL A 623 -2.09 3.56 -6.65
N ALA A 624 -1.42 4.72 -6.76
CA ALA A 624 -0.21 5.00 -5.98
C ALA A 624 -0.51 5.13 -4.49
N GLU A 625 0.38 4.62 -3.66
CA GLU A 625 0.29 4.74 -2.20
C GLU A 625 0.79 6.11 -1.70
N ILE A 626 1.65 6.76 -2.48
CA ILE A 626 2.21 8.10 -2.21
C ILE A 626 2.01 8.97 -3.44
N VAL A 627 1.55 10.21 -3.26
CA VAL A 627 1.45 11.20 -4.34
C VAL A 627 2.28 12.44 -3.96
N LEU A 628 3.17 12.85 -4.86
CA LEU A 628 3.99 14.06 -4.73
C LEU A 628 3.21 15.25 -5.32
N VAL A 629 2.63 16.09 -4.46
CA VAL A 629 1.68 17.14 -4.83
C VAL A 629 2.36 18.26 -5.64
N ASP A 630 3.59 18.62 -5.32
CA ASP A 630 4.36 19.63 -6.05
C ASP A 630 5.10 19.06 -7.28
N ASN A 631 4.89 17.79 -7.61
CA ASN A 631 5.62 17.09 -8.67
C ASN A 631 7.14 17.09 -8.48
N ASP A 632 7.62 17.27 -7.25
CA ASP A 632 9.04 17.34 -6.94
C ASP A 632 9.58 16.02 -6.40
N PHE A 633 10.40 15.36 -7.23
CA PHE A 633 11.08 14.11 -6.88
C PHE A 633 12.05 14.29 -5.68
N ALA A 634 12.54 15.52 -5.43
CA ALA A 634 13.39 15.85 -4.27
C ALA A 634 12.69 15.62 -2.91
N ALA A 635 11.39 15.48 -2.86
CA ALA A 635 10.66 15.14 -1.65
C ALA A 635 10.87 13.67 -1.19
N MET A 636 11.31 12.77 -2.08
CA MET A 636 11.47 11.34 -1.77
C MET A 636 12.47 11.02 -0.65
N PRO A 637 13.66 11.64 -0.57
CA PRO A 637 14.56 11.51 0.58
C PRO A 637 13.89 11.80 1.92
N GLU A 638 13.02 12.79 1.99
CA GLU A 638 12.32 13.16 3.22
C GLU A 638 11.29 12.10 3.63
N VAL A 639 10.61 11.48 2.65
CA VAL A 639 9.68 10.36 2.90
C VAL A 639 10.43 9.17 3.50
N VAL A 640 11.59 8.82 2.93
CA VAL A 640 12.47 7.76 3.45
C VAL A 640 12.96 8.09 4.86
N ALA A 641 13.39 9.33 5.09
CA ALA A 641 13.87 9.80 6.40
C ALA A 641 12.76 9.70 7.48
N GLU A 642 11.52 10.10 7.16
CA GLU A 642 10.39 10.02 8.10
C GLU A 642 9.96 8.56 8.34
N GLY A 643 10.03 7.69 7.33
CA GLY A 643 9.82 6.26 7.48
C GLY A 643 10.85 5.60 8.40
N ARG A 644 12.13 5.89 8.20
CA ARG A 644 13.22 5.42 9.07
C ARG A 644 13.06 5.89 10.51
N ARG A 645 12.73 7.17 10.68
CA ARG A 645 12.41 7.74 11.99
C ARG A 645 11.30 6.96 12.67
N SER A 646 10.19 6.70 11.96
CA SER A 646 9.06 5.96 12.49
C SER A 646 9.46 4.55 12.92
N ILE A 647 10.17 3.80 12.07
CA ILE A 647 10.59 2.42 12.36
C ILE A 647 11.56 2.40 13.56
N ASN A 648 12.61 3.24 13.55
CA ASN A 648 13.64 3.25 14.59
C ASN A 648 13.04 3.61 15.97
N ASN A 649 12.16 4.60 16.00
CA ASN A 649 11.52 5.04 17.24
C ASN A 649 10.52 3.99 17.76
N LEU A 650 9.74 3.37 16.84
CA LEU A 650 8.84 2.29 17.22
C LEU A 650 9.58 1.04 17.73
N GLN A 651 10.76 0.70 17.17
CA GLN A 651 11.59 -0.39 17.68
C GLN A 651 12.05 -0.14 19.12
N ARG A 652 12.44 1.10 19.45
CA ARG A 652 12.83 1.49 20.81
C ARG A 652 11.65 1.37 21.78
N SER A 653 10.52 1.95 21.42
CA SER A 653 9.32 1.93 22.25
C SER A 653 8.78 0.50 22.43
N ALA A 654 8.74 -0.28 21.34
CA ALA A 654 8.31 -1.68 21.41
C ALA A 654 9.22 -2.52 22.32
N ALA A 655 10.53 -2.23 22.36
CA ALA A 655 11.43 -2.93 23.28
C ALA A 655 11.08 -2.67 24.75
N LEU A 656 10.74 -1.42 25.12
CA LEU A 656 10.32 -1.08 26.47
C LEU A 656 9.02 -1.81 26.88
N PHE A 657 8.00 -1.75 26.02
CA PHE A 657 6.72 -2.44 26.28
C PHE A 657 6.88 -3.95 26.33
N LEU A 658 7.65 -4.53 25.42
CA LEU A 658 7.85 -5.97 25.36
C LEU A 658 8.68 -6.48 26.55
N THR A 659 9.65 -5.71 27.06
CA THR A 659 10.40 -6.03 28.28
C THR A 659 9.46 -6.23 29.43
N LYS A 660 8.53 -5.31 29.66
CA LYS A 660 7.52 -5.43 30.73
C LYS A 660 6.66 -6.68 30.55
N THR A 661 6.14 -6.89 29.34
CA THR A 661 5.29 -8.04 29.05
C THR A 661 6.00 -9.36 29.33
N LEU A 662 7.26 -9.49 28.90
CA LEU A 662 8.05 -10.71 29.07
C LEU A 662 8.42 -10.98 30.52
N PHE A 663 8.92 -9.98 31.28
CA PHE A 663 9.28 -10.21 32.66
C PHE A 663 8.06 -10.47 33.54
N SER A 664 6.94 -9.76 33.33
CA SER A 664 5.70 -10.00 34.06
C SER A 664 5.15 -11.41 33.81
N MET A 665 5.21 -11.84 32.54
CA MET A 665 4.79 -13.18 32.15
C MET A 665 5.68 -14.27 32.79
N GLY A 666 7.01 -14.09 32.72
CA GLY A 666 7.97 -15.02 33.31
C GLY A 666 7.86 -15.08 34.82
N LEU A 667 7.69 -13.93 35.48
CA LEU A 667 7.52 -13.85 36.93
C LEU A 667 6.17 -14.47 37.39
N ALA A 668 5.07 -14.18 36.65
CA ALA A 668 3.78 -14.78 36.93
C ALA A 668 3.80 -16.31 36.77
N ALA A 669 4.48 -16.82 35.72
CA ALA A 669 4.67 -18.25 35.53
C ALA A 669 5.49 -18.90 36.66
N LEU A 670 6.52 -18.20 37.17
CA LEU A 670 7.29 -18.63 38.33
C LEU A 670 6.42 -18.64 39.59
N CYS A 671 5.63 -17.59 39.83
CA CYS A 671 4.80 -17.44 41.02
C CYS A 671 3.58 -18.39 41.07
N ILE A 672 3.30 -19.13 40.00
CA ILE A 672 2.37 -20.28 40.06
C ILE A 672 2.94 -21.34 40.99
N PHE A 673 4.27 -21.51 41.03
CA PHE A 673 4.95 -22.52 41.89
C PHE A 673 5.47 -21.91 43.19
N VAL A 674 5.81 -20.65 43.23
CA VAL A 674 6.37 -19.95 44.39
C VAL A 674 5.59 -18.63 44.61
N PRO A 675 4.34 -18.70 45.12
CA PRO A 675 3.57 -17.50 45.46
C PRO A 675 4.16 -16.75 46.65
N PRO A 676 3.86 -15.44 46.85
CA PRO A 676 2.98 -14.58 46.07
C PRO A 676 3.69 -13.85 44.89
N TYR A 677 2.89 -13.31 43.95
CA TYR A 677 3.40 -12.39 42.92
C TYR A 677 3.74 -11.04 43.56
N PRO A 678 4.98 -10.51 43.39
CA PRO A 678 5.48 -9.40 44.21
C PRO A 678 4.93 -8.02 43.89
N PHE A 679 4.25 -7.84 42.73
CA PHE A 679 3.78 -6.52 42.33
C PHE A 679 2.26 -6.37 42.42
N GLN A 680 1.82 -5.29 43.06
CA GLN A 680 0.45 -4.83 43.05
C GLN A 680 0.18 -3.89 41.86
N PRO A 681 -1.09 -3.64 41.46
CA PRO A 681 -1.43 -2.71 40.37
C PRO A 681 -0.83 -1.32 40.54
N ILE A 682 -0.77 -0.81 41.79
CA ILE A 682 -0.23 0.54 42.07
C ILE A 682 1.29 0.59 41.88
N THR A 683 2.04 -0.43 42.30
CA THR A 683 3.50 -0.51 42.06
C THR A 683 3.82 -0.65 40.58
N MET A 684 3.01 -1.42 39.84
CA MET A 684 3.13 -1.53 38.38
C MET A 684 2.83 -0.22 37.68
N THR A 685 2.00 0.66 38.22
CA THR A 685 1.72 1.99 37.66
C THR A 685 2.96 2.88 37.65
N LEU A 686 3.79 2.82 38.70
CA LEU A 686 5.06 3.55 38.77
C LEU A 686 6.02 3.12 37.65
N ILE A 687 6.22 1.79 37.49
CA ILE A 687 7.06 1.22 36.42
C ILE A 687 6.50 1.61 35.05
N ASN A 688 5.19 1.46 34.87
CA ASN A 688 4.52 1.75 33.60
C ASN A 688 4.68 3.19 33.16
N PHE A 689 4.60 4.14 34.09
CA PHE A 689 4.70 5.56 33.75
C PHE A 689 6.16 5.97 33.49
N PHE A 690 7.05 5.74 34.44
CA PHE A 690 8.43 6.25 34.36
C PHE A 690 9.37 5.40 33.53
N CYS A 691 9.27 4.06 33.58
CA CYS A 691 10.21 3.20 32.84
C CYS A 691 9.74 2.87 31.43
N ILE A 692 8.45 3.06 31.11
CA ILE A 692 7.89 2.60 29.83
C ILE A 692 7.13 3.70 29.11
N GLY A 693 6.02 4.19 29.65
CA GLY A 693 5.08 5.06 28.93
C GLY A 693 5.68 6.39 28.54
N PHE A 694 6.15 7.17 29.51
CA PHE A 694 6.72 8.48 29.28
C PHE A 694 7.96 8.46 28.36
N PRO A 695 9.00 7.63 28.64
CA PRO A 695 10.15 7.58 27.73
C PRO A 695 9.79 7.05 26.35
N SER A 696 8.89 6.06 26.23
CA SER A 696 8.42 5.58 24.94
C SER A 696 7.76 6.68 24.11
N PHE A 697 6.90 7.50 24.74
CA PHE A 697 6.19 8.58 24.06
C PHE A 697 7.15 9.67 23.59
N VAL A 698 8.03 10.16 24.48
CA VAL A 698 8.96 11.27 24.15
C VAL A 698 9.99 10.82 23.10
N LEU A 699 10.58 9.62 23.26
CA LEU A 699 11.56 9.09 22.31
C LEU A 699 10.94 8.73 20.95
N ALA A 700 9.64 8.47 20.90
CA ALA A 700 8.93 8.24 19.64
C ALA A 700 8.86 9.49 18.75
N LEU A 701 8.98 10.69 19.34
CA LEU A 701 8.94 11.98 18.62
C LEU A 701 10.32 12.45 18.15
N GLU A 702 11.39 11.78 18.56
CA GLU A 702 12.76 12.18 18.28
C GLU A 702 13.11 12.01 16.78
N PRO A 703 13.89 12.93 16.15
CA PRO A 703 14.45 12.71 14.82
C PRO A 703 15.53 11.62 14.87
N ASN A 704 15.26 10.48 14.21
CA ASN A 704 16.18 9.35 14.10
C ASN A 704 16.09 8.74 12.71
N THR A 705 16.88 9.26 11.78
CA THR A 705 16.88 8.89 10.36
C THR A 705 17.91 7.81 10.01
N ALA A 706 18.55 7.19 11.00
CA ALA A 706 19.54 6.14 10.77
C ALA A 706 18.94 4.99 9.92
N ARG A 707 19.79 4.43 9.05
CA ARG A 707 19.37 3.31 8.17
C ARG A 707 18.85 2.15 9.00
N VAL A 708 17.65 1.69 8.67
CA VAL A 708 17.02 0.51 9.28
C VAL A 708 17.70 -0.75 8.75
N ARG A 709 18.16 -1.61 9.65
CA ARG A 709 18.79 -2.89 9.31
C ARG A 709 18.06 -4.04 10.01
N GLY A 710 17.86 -5.14 9.30
CA GLY A 710 17.28 -6.36 9.85
C GLY A 710 15.77 -6.27 10.12
N ASN A 711 15.24 -7.35 10.69
CA ASN A 711 13.80 -7.52 10.96
C ASN A 711 13.37 -6.75 12.21
N PHE A 712 12.21 -6.09 12.17
CA PHE A 712 11.65 -5.31 13.27
C PHE A 712 11.56 -6.10 14.57
N LEU A 713 10.91 -7.28 14.52
CA LEU A 713 10.70 -8.12 15.70
C LEU A 713 12.03 -8.62 16.30
N ALA A 714 12.99 -8.99 15.46
CA ALA A 714 14.32 -9.43 15.90
C ALA A 714 15.04 -8.32 16.66
N ASN A 715 15.00 -7.08 16.15
CA ASN A 715 15.63 -5.93 16.77
C ASN A 715 14.97 -5.56 18.12
N VAL A 716 13.64 -5.71 18.22
CA VAL A 716 12.90 -5.52 19.47
C VAL A 716 13.27 -6.61 20.50
N LEU A 717 13.27 -7.88 20.08
CA LEU A 717 13.60 -9.02 20.96
C LEU A 717 15.05 -8.98 21.45
N LYS A 718 16.00 -8.55 20.64
CA LYS A 718 17.40 -8.35 21.03
C LYS A 718 17.57 -7.49 22.29
N ARG A 719 16.69 -6.50 22.46
CA ARG A 719 16.72 -5.57 23.59
C ARG A 719 15.82 -6.01 24.72
N ALA A 720 14.63 -6.55 24.39
CA ALA A 720 13.62 -6.89 25.38
C ALA A 720 13.94 -8.18 26.14
N LEU A 721 14.44 -9.25 25.50
CA LEU A 721 14.74 -10.52 26.15
C LEU A 721 15.84 -10.40 27.22
N PRO A 722 17.02 -9.77 26.94
CA PRO A 722 18.05 -9.60 27.96
C PRO A 722 17.58 -8.78 29.16
N ALA A 723 16.86 -7.67 28.89
CA ALA A 723 16.34 -6.82 29.97
C ALA A 723 15.32 -7.57 30.83
N SER A 724 14.42 -8.32 30.19
CA SER A 724 13.44 -9.16 30.91
C SER A 724 14.11 -10.22 31.76
N ALA A 725 15.15 -10.90 31.26
CA ALA A 725 15.93 -11.88 31.98
C ALA A 725 16.66 -11.25 33.19
N GLY A 726 17.17 -10.03 33.05
CA GLY A 726 17.78 -9.29 34.14
C GLY A 726 16.80 -8.96 35.27
N VAL A 727 15.57 -8.50 34.94
CA VAL A 727 14.52 -8.25 35.96
C VAL A 727 14.11 -9.55 36.60
N LEU A 728 13.93 -10.63 35.83
CA LEU A 728 13.53 -11.95 36.35
C LEU A 728 14.57 -12.49 37.34
N ALA A 729 15.84 -12.50 36.95
CA ALA A 729 16.92 -13.01 37.78
C ALA A 729 17.03 -12.22 39.10
N GLY A 730 17.01 -10.88 39.03
CA GLY A 730 17.05 -10.06 40.25
C GLY A 730 15.81 -10.25 41.12
N SER A 731 14.61 -10.41 40.55
CA SER A 731 13.38 -10.71 41.32
C SER A 731 13.44 -12.09 41.99
N ILE A 732 13.99 -13.08 41.31
CA ILE A 732 14.20 -14.44 41.90
C ILE A 732 15.14 -14.37 43.12
N LEU A 733 16.24 -13.60 43.02
CA LEU A 733 17.15 -13.40 44.13
C LEU A 733 16.47 -12.64 45.29
N CYS A 734 15.62 -11.65 45.01
CA CYS A 734 14.80 -10.99 46.04
C CYS A 734 13.84 -11.95 46.73
N MET A 735 13.17 -12.83 45.97
CA MET A 735 12.27 -13.85 46.52
C MET A 735 13.04 -14.84 47.39
N GLY A 736 14.21 -15.32 46.94
CA GLY A 736 15.08 -16.17 47.71
C GLY A 736 15.55 -15.52 49.02
N ALA A 737 15.97 -14.26 48.99
CA ALA A 737 16.35 -13.51 50.19
C ALA A 737 15.15 -13.31 51.13
N ALA A 738 13.96 -13.02 50.62
CA ALA A 738 12.76 -12.85 51.42
C ALA A 738 12.37 -14.14 52.14
N ALA A 739 12.49 -15.29 51.45
CA ALA A 739 12.27 -16.60 52.06
C ALA A 739 13.32 -16.95 53.12
N LEU A 740 14.59 -16.60 52.91
CA LEU A 740 15.71 -16.91 53.78
C LEU A 740 15.71 -16.06 55.06
N PHE A 741 15.37 -14.79 54.93
CA PHE A 741 15.42 -13.83 56.07
C PHE A 741 14.03 -13.50 56.64
N GLY A 742 12.96 -14.14 56.17
CA GLY A 742 11.59 -13.95 56.69
C GLY A 742 11.05 -12.52 56.43
N TYR A 743 11.38 -11.90 55.28
CA TYR A 743 10.90 -10.55 54.98
C TYR A 743 9.40 -10.55 54.60
N SER A 744 8.70 -9.48 55.00
CA SER A 744 7.28 -9.31 54.66
C SER A 744 7.06 -9.16 53.15
N GLU A 745 5.83 -9.46 52.68
CA GLU A 745 5.44 -9.29 51.29
C GLU A 745 5.66 -7.84 50.77
N ALA A 746 5.39 -6.84 51.61
CA ALA A 746 5.62 -5.44 51.29
C ALA A 746 7.10 -5.12 51.10
N MET A 747 7.98 -5.73 51.89
CA MET A 747 9.44 -5.60 51.75
C MET A 747 9.93 -6.26 50.45
N LEU A 748 9.45 -7.50 50.17
CA LEU A 748 9.74 -8.21 48.92
C LEU A 748 9.31 -7.38 47.69
N SER A 749 8.05 -6.87 47.72
CA SER A 749 7.53 -6.01 46.65
C SER A 749 8.43 -4.79 46.38
N THR A 750 8.90 -4.16 47.46
CA THR A 750 9.78 -2.96 47.36
C THR A 750 11.15 -3.32 46.77
N MET A 751 11.76 -4.44 47.18
CA MET A 751 13.05 -4.90 46.63
C MET A 751 12.93 -5.25 45.14
N CYS A 752 11.87 -5.96 44.78
CA CYS A 752 11.57 -6.28 43.38
C CYS A 752 11.31 -5.02 42.54
N LEU A 753 10.61 -4.00 43.09
CA LEU A 753 10.37 -2.72 42.45
C LEU A 753 11.69 -1.99 42.15
N ILE A 754 12.61 -1.90 43.11
CA ILE A 754 13.93 -1.30 42.94
C ILE A 754 14.69 -2.00 41.82
N THR A 755 14.70 -3.32 41.83
CA THR A 755 15.35 -4.14 40.81
C THR A 755 14.77 -3.87 39.41
N ALA A 756 13.43 -3.90 39.28
CA ALA A 756 12.76 -3.65 38.01
C ALA A 756 12.99 -2.23 37.51
N CYS A 757 12.97 -1.22 38.38
CA CYS A 757 13.26 0.16 38.04
C CYS A 757 14.72 0.35 37.61
N ALA A 758 15.68 -0.25 38.32
CA ALA A 758 17.10 -0.14 38.00
C ALA A 758 17.41 -0.75 36.60
N VAL A 759 16.91 -1.95 36.31
CA VAL A 759 17.07 -2.58 34.99
C VAL A 759 16.32 -1.77 33.92
N GLY A 760 15.14 -1.21 34.24
CA GLY A 760 14.38 -0.33 33.35
C GLY A 760 15.14 0.94 33.00
N VAL A 761 15.75 1.63 33.99
CA VAL A 761 16.58 2.81 33.80
C VAL A 761 17.84 2.46 32.99
N TYR A 762 18.47 1.32 33.24
CA TYR A 762 19.61 0.85 32.46
C TYR A 762 19.22 0.55 31.00
N LEU A 763 18.03 -0.03 30.75
CA LEU A 763 17.52 -0.20 29.40
C LEU A 763 17.29 1.16 28.70
N ILE A 764 16.70 2.15 29.40
CA ILE A 764 16.51 3.50 28.87
C ILE A 764 17.86 4.14 28.56
N TRP A 765 18.85 3.98 29.44
CA TRP A 765 20.21 4.46 29.20
C TRP A 765 20.78 3.85 27.90
N ARG A 766 20.69 2.51 27.74
CA ARG A 766 21.26 1.81 26.59
C ARG A 766 20.59 2.19 25.25
N ILE A 767 19.27 2.41 25.23
CA ILE A 767 18.57 2.87 24.05
C ILE A 767 18.74 4.37 23.75
N SER A 768 19.25 5.13 24.71
CA SER A 768 19.47 6.57 24.61
C SER A 768 20.87 6.95 24.18
N VAL A 769 21.83 6.02 24.17
CA VAL A 769 23.20 6.26 23.67
C VAL A 769 23.21 6.30 22.14
N PRO A 770 23.88 7.31 21.49
CA PRO A 770 24.49 8.51 22.06
C PRO A 770 23.45 9.50 22.61
N PHE A 771 23.79 10.18 23.69
CA PHE A 771 22.88 11.11 24.38
C PHE A 771 22.71 12.42 23.61
N THR A 772 21.51 12.70 23.16
CA THR A 772 21.06 14.02 22.71
C THR A 772 20.55 14.85 23.91
N PRO A 773 20.38 16.16 23.77
CA PRO A 773 19.80 16.98 24.85
C PRO A 773 18.44 16.47 25.33
N LEU A 774 17.58 16.07 24.39
CA LEU A 774 16.25 15.49 24.69
C LEU A 774 16.38 14.18 25.48
N ARG A 775 17.27 13.27 25.07
CA ARG A 775 17.47 11.97 25.75
C ARG A 775 18.02 12.17 27.16
N ARG A 776 18.94 13.17 27.36
CA ARG A 776 19.41 13.54 28.69
C ARG A 776 18.28 14.04 29.59
N ALA A 777 17.44 14.94 29.06
CA ALA A 777 16.27 15.44 29.80
C ALA A 777 15.30 14.31 30.20
N VAL A 778 14.98 13.38 29.28
CA VAL A 778 14.14 12.22 29.57
C VAL A 778 14.76 11.33 30.64
N PHE A 779 16.06 11.05 30.53
CA PHE A 779 16.76 10.20 31.49
C PHE A 779 16.79 10.81 32.89
N VAL A 780 17.09 12.11 33.01
CA VAL A 780 17.05 12.84 34.29
C VAL A 780 15.63 12.87 34.86
N PHE A 781 14.63 13.16 34.03
CA PHE A 781 13.23 13.15 34.46
C PHE A 781 12.78 11.80 35.02
N VAL A 782 13.17 10.72 34.35
CA VAL A 782 12.84 9.35 34.79
C VAL A 782 13.47 9.06 36.17
N ILE A 783 14.76 9.37 36.34
CA ILE A 783 15.43 9.11 37.61
C ILE A 783 14.82 9.99 38.72
N ALA A 784 14.62 11.29 38.45
CA ALA A 784 14.04 12.21 39.43
C ALA A 784 12.61 11.81 39.81
N GLY A 785 11.79 11.42 38.80
CA GLY A 785 10.41 10.97 39.01
C GLY A 785 10.32 9.67 39.82
N LEU A 786 11.19 8.70 39.53
CA LEU A 786 11.29 7.47 40.33
C LEU A 786 11.73 7.76 41.77
N ALA A 787 12.73 8.64 41.97
CA ALA A 787 13.17 9.06 43.30
C ALA A 787 12.03 9.73 44.09
N VAL A 788 11.30 10.66 43.45
CA VAL A 788 10.14 11.33 44.06
C VAL A 788 9.04 10.30 44.39
N GLY A 789 8.75 9.35 43.46
CA GLY A 789 7.75 8.32 43.70
C GLY A 789 8.11 7.38 44.88
N VAL A 790 9.37 6.94 44.94
CA VAL A 790 9.83 5.99 45.94
C VAL A 790 10.06 6.63 47.32
N ILE A 791 10.65 7.83 47.32
CA ILE A 791 11.02 8.51 48.58
C ILE A 791 9.91 9.46 49.03
N GLY A 792 9.30 10.24 48.14
CA GLY A 792 8.32 11.27 48.47
C GLY A 792 6.90 10.72 48.71
N PHE A 793 6.50 9.63 48.05
CA PHE A 793 5.15 9.07 48.17
C PHE A 793 5.12 7.57 48.47
N PRO A 794 5.89 7.06 49.46
CA PRO A 794 5.96 5.62 49.73
C PRO A 794 4.60 5.03 50.10
N GLY A 795 3.80 5.71 50.91
CA GLY A 795 2.47 5.24 51.36
C GLY A 795 1.45 5.16 50.20
N PHE A 796 1.55 6.01 49.19
CA PHE A 796 0.67 5.98 48.03
C PHE A 796 1.00 4.77 47.16
N PHE A 797 2.27 4.53 46.86
CA PHE A 797 2.70 3.42 46.02
C PHE A 797 2.86 2.08 46.80
N SER A 798 2.41 2.00 48.04
CA SER A 798 2.53 0.82 48.88
C SER A 798 3.99 0.29 49.04
N ILE A 799 4.93 1.22 49.17
CA ILE A 799 6.36 0.97 49.32
C ILE A 799 6.69 0.87 50.81
N ALA A 800 7.31 -0.25 51.23
CA ALA A 800 7.76 -0.43 52.61
C ALA A 800 9.02 0.39 52.91
N HIS A 801 9.11 0.90 54.13
CA HIS A 801 10.35 1.50 54.62
C HIS A 801 11.46 0.46 54.70
N LEU A 802 12.45 0.58 53.80
CA LEU A 802 13.57 -0.36 53.76
C LEU A 802 14.55 -0.09 54.91
N LYS A 803 14.80 -1.14 55.67
CA LYS A 803 15.97 -1.18 56.57
C LYS A 803 17.26 -1.27 55.73
N LEU A 804 18.41 -0.97 56.32
CA LEU A 804 19.70 -0.89 55.64
C LEU A 804 20.04 -2.19 54.86
N ILE A 805 19.84 -3.38 55.51
CA ILE A 805 20.20 -4.68 54.91
C ILE A 805 19.32 -5.02 53.70
N PRO A 806 17.97 -4.95 53.78
CA PRO A 806 17.13 -5.15 52.56
C PRO A 806 17.39 -4.17 51.45
N ALA A 807 17.75 -2.89 51.79
CA ALA A 807 18.12 -1.89 50.81
C ALA A 807 19.41 -2.25 50.06
N LEU A 808 20.45 -2.68 50.78
CA LEU A 808 21.72 -3.14 50.19
C LEU A 808 21.55 -4.40 49.35
N LEU A 809 20.76 -5.38 49.82
CA LEU A 809 20.45 -6.60 49.07
C LEU A 809 19.68 -6.25 47.79
N GLY A 810 18.67 -5.39 47.85
CA GLY A 810 17.91 -4.96 46.70
C GLY A 810 18.80 -4.24 45.62
N ALA A 811 19.72 -3.38 46.09
CA ALA A 811 20.69 -2.74 45.24
C ALA A 811 21.68 -3.75 44.62
N LEU A 812 22.16 -4.72 45.38
CA LEU A 812 23.04 -5.79 44.88
C LEU A 812 22.34 -6.64 43.80
N PHE A 813 21.09 -7.05 44.06
CA PHE A 813 20.34 -7.86 43.11
C PHE A 813 19.95 -7.08 41.86
N ALA A 814 19.70 -5.78 41.97
CA ALA A 814 19.54 -4.88 40.88
C ALA A 814 20.82 -4.79 40.00
N ALA A 815 21.99 -4.69 40.66
CA ALA A 815 23.28 -4.70 39.95
C ALA A 815 23.51 -6.04 39.22
N VAL A 816 23.23 -7.18 39.86
CA VAL A 816 23.31 -8.51 39.19
C VAL A 816 22.37 -8.59 38.01
N GLY A 817 21.13 -8.07 38.12
CA GLY A 817 20.17 -8.00 37.02
C GLY A 817 20.70 -7.14 35.84
N CYS A 818 21.29 -5.99 36.11
CA CYS A 818 21.91 -5.13 35.12
C CYS A 818 23.14 -5.76 34.42
N LEU A 819 23.99 -6.45 35.19
CA LEU A 819 25.15 -7.17 34.66
C LEU A 819 24.72 -8.35 33.76
N LEU A 820 23.72 -9.11 34.16
CA LEU A 820 23.15 -10.18 33.35
C LEU A 820 22.53 -9.63 32.05
N PHE A 821 21.82 -8.50 32.16
CA PHE A 821 21.27 -7.82 30.98
C PHE A 821 22.41 -7.40 30.02
N ALA A 822 23.47 -6.78 30.50
CA ALA A 822 24.62 -6.38 29.71
C ALA A 822 25.26 -7.58 29.00
N TRP A 823 25.56 -8.64 29.73
CA TRP A 823 26.19 -9.85 29.24
C TRP A 823 25.35 -10.56 28.16
N LEU A 824 24.04 -10.72 28.39
CA LEU A 824 23.13 -11.34 27.43
C LEU A 824 22.99 -10.49 26.15
N THR A 825 22.98 -9.16 26.29
CA THR A 825 22.91 -8.27 25.11
C THR A 825 24.16 -8.42 24.26
N ASP A 826 25.34 -8.38 24.87
CA ASP A 826 26.61 -8.53 24.15
C ASP A 826 26.71 -9.91 23.48
N MET A 827 26.21 -10.97 24.12
CA MET A 827 26.13 -12.31 23.53
C MET A 827 25.21 -12.34 22.29
N LEU A 828 24.04 -11.71 22.35
CA LEU A 828 23.09 -11.64 21.23
C LEU A 828 23.56 -10.73 20.10
N GLU A 829 24.31 -9.68 20.40
CA GLU A 829 24.92 -8.82 19.40
C GLU A 829 26.02 -9.53 18.60
N ARG A 830 26.79 -10.40 19.26
CA ARG A 830 27.82 -11.24 18.61
C ARG A 830 27.27 -12.41 17.78
N SER A 831 25.96 -12.74 17.90
CA SER A 831 25.33 -13.88 17.23
C SER A 831 24.04 -13.51 16.52
N PRO A 832 24.06 -12.72 15.42
CA PRO A 832 22.87 -12.21 14.73
C PRO A 832 21.96 -13.33 14.18
N GLU A 833 22.52 -14.46 13.78
CA GLU A 833 21.76 -15.61 13.26
C GLU A 833 20.85 -16.25 14.31
N LYS A 834 21.30 -16.35 15.56
CA LYS A 834 20.49 -16.90 16.67
C LYS A 834 19.27 -16.02 16.94
N THR A 835 19.42 -14.71 16.83
CA THR A 835 18.34 -13.75 17.07
C THR A 835 17.27 -13.83 15.97
N SER A 836 17.68 -14.01 14.71
CA SER A 836 16.75 -14.19 13.59
C SER A 836 15.94 -15.50 13.74
N LYS A 837 16.59 -16.59 14.17
CA LYS A 837 15.89 -17.87 14.45
C LYS A 837 14.92 -17.77 15.62
N LEU A 838 15.26 -17.02 16.68
CA LEU A 838 14.34 -16.73 17.80
C LEU A 838 13.11 -15.93 17.34
N ALA A 839 13.30 -14.91 16.51
CA ALA A 839 12.19 -14.11 15.99
C ALA A 839 11.24 -14.94 15.11
N THR A 840 11.80 -15.81 14.25
CA THR A 840 11.00 -16.74 13.44
C THR A 840 10.31 -17.81 14.28
N GLY A 841 10.94 -18.30 15.33
CA GLY A 841 10.35 -19.23 16.31
C GLY A 841 9.18 -18.59 17.05
N PHE A 842 9.34 -17.36 17.53
CA PHE A 842 8.28 -16.58 18.19
C PHE A 842 7.07 -16.36 17.26
N GLY A 843 7.31 -15.98 16.01
CA GLY A 843 6.26 -15.83 15.00
C GLY A 843 5.56 -17.14 14.61
N ARG A 844 6.26 -18.29 14.62
CA ARG A 844 5.70 -19.62 14.35
C ARG A 844 4.90 -20.18 15.52
N GLY A 845 5.37 -20.01 16.76
CA GLY A 845 4.68 -20.46 17.99
C GLY A 845 3.27 -19.87 18.11
N VAL A 846 3.10 -18.62 17.71
CA VAL A 846 1.79 -17.95 17.66
C VAL A 846 0.85 -18.55 16.60
N ARG A 847 1.37 -19.14 15.51
CA ARG A 847 0.54 -19.78 14.47
C ARG A 847 0.04 -21.17 14.88
N VAL A 848 0.77 -21.90 15.71
CA VAL A 848 0.41 -23.27 16.12
C VAL A 848 -0.71 -23.25 17.17
N SER A 849 -0.74 -22.28 18.09
CA SER A 849 -1.75 -22.19 19.15
C SER A 849 -3.19 -21.92 18.66
N VAL A 850 -3.36 -21.46 17.42
CA VAL A 850 -4.69 -21.14 16.83
C VAL A 850 -5.29 -22.31 16.03
N ARG A 851 -4.55 -23.41 15.81
CA ARG A 851 -5.01 -24.55 15.02
C ARG A 851 -5.90 -25.54 15.78
N GLY A 852 -6.09 -25.33 17.06
CA GLY A 852 -6.94 -26.15 17.92
C GLY A 852 -8.32 -25.52 18.19
N ARG A 853 -9.36 -26.00 17.48
CA ARG A 853 -10.79 -25.75 17.69
C ARG A 853 -11.43 -24.54 17.00
N SER A 854 -11.51 -24.57 15.70
CA SER A 854 -12.74 -24.15 15.00
C SER A 854 -12.76 -24.79 13.61
N GLY A 855 -13.75 -25.63 13.35
CA GLY A 855 -14.01 -26.26 12.05
C GLY A 855 -14.54 -25.27 11.02
N GLY A 856 -13.86 -24.18 10.82
CA GLY A 856 -14.10 -23.19 9.78
C GLY A 856 -12.88 -23.11 8.88
N ARG A 857 -13.02 -23.54 7.65
CA ARG A 857 -12.03 -23.55 6.59
C ARG A 857 -11.52 -22.15 6.33
N LYS A 858 -10.43 -21.71 6.99
CA LYS A 858 -9.66 -20.55 6.56
C LYS A 858 -8.62 -21.02 5.56
N VAL A 859 -8.82 -20.62 4.31
CA VAL A 859 -7.81 -20.72 3.25
C VAL A 859 -6.64 -19.81 3.65
N THR A 860 -5.56 -20.39 4.12
CA THR A 860 -4.29 -19.68 4.26
C THR A 860 -3.63 -19.70 2.90
N SER A 861 -3.58 -18.54 2.26
CA SER A 861 -2.83 -18.33 1.03
C SER A 861 -1.34 -18.43 1.31
N THR A 862 -0.74 -19.60 1.10
CA THR A 862 0.61 -19.67 0.58
C THR A 862 0.49 -19.34 -0.90
N GLY A 863 0.78 -18.10 -1.28
CA GLY A 863 0.48 -17.55 -2.60
C GLY A 863 1.14 -18.24 -3.79
N SER A 864 2.02 -19.23 -3.58
CA SER A 864 2.70 -19.92 -4.68
C SER A 864 2.06 -21.28 -5.07
N SER A 865 1.32 -21.94 -4.17
CA SER A 865 0.70 -23.23 -4.50
C SER A 865 -0.74 -23.11 -5.02
N ALA A 866 -1.49 -22.11 -4.56
CA ALA A 866 -2.84 -21.85 -5.06
C ALA A 866 -2.80 -21.23 -6.47
N ARG A 867 -1.84 -20.34 -6.74
CA ARG A 867 -1.61 -19.74 -8.07
C ARG A 867 -1.20 -20.84 -9.07
N ARG A 868 -0.26 -21.73 -8.72
CA ARG A 868 0.10 -22.88 -9.59
C ARG A 868 -1.02 -23.88 -9.81
N ALA A 869 -2.00 -23.98 -8.91
CA ALA A 869 -3.19 -24.80 -9.13
C ALA A 869 -4.20 -24.10 -10.05
N PHE A 870 -4.31 -22.78 -9.94
CA PHE A 870 -5.19 -21.95 -10.77
C PHE A 870 -4.67 -21.84 -12.21
N ASP A 871 -3.35 -21.61 -12.37
CA ASP A 871 -2.70 -21.56 -13.69
C ASP A 871 -2.77 -22.91 -14.41
N ARG A 872 -2.56 -24.00 -13.70
CA ARG A 872 -2.80 -25.36 -14.27
C ARG A 872 -4.25 -25.65 -14.63
N ALA A 873 -5.20 -25.08 -13.91
CA ALA A 873 -6.62 -25.20 -14.26
C ALA A 873 -6.95 -24.34 -15.49
N ARG A 874 -6.36 -23.14 -15.60
CA ARG A 874 -6.52 -22.23 -16.74
C ARG A 874 -5.90 -22.79 -18.02
N GLU A 875 -4.69 -23.38 -17.95
CA GLU A 875 -4.07 -24.08 -19.08
C GLU A 875 -4.88 -25.31 -19.55
N ARG A 876 -5.44 -26.08 -18.63
CA ARG A 876 -6.33 -27.20 -18.97
C ARG A 876 -7.62 -26.74 -19.63
N PHE A 877 -8.14 -25.58 -19.23
CA PHE A 877 -9.35 -24.99 -19.83
C PHE A 877 -9.06 -24.42 -21.22
N ALA A 878 -7.92 -23.76 -21.40
CA ALA A 878 -7.47 -23.22 -22.69
C ALA A 878 -7.20 -24.37 -23.69
N ARG A 879 -6.54 -25.45 -23.29
CA ARG A 879 -6.32 -26.64 -24.11
C ARG A 879 -7.64 -27.31 -24.50
N ARG A 880 -8.59 -27.40 -23.58
CA ARG A 880 -9.93 -27.94 -23.89
C ARG A 880 -10.72 -27.08 -24.87
N LYS A 881 -10.55 -25.75 -24.79
CA LYS A 881 -11.20 -24.82 -25.75
C LYS A 881 -10.54 -24.91 -27.13
N ALA A 882 -9.22 -25.06 -27.19
CA ALA A 882 -8.47 -25.25 -28.43
C ALA A 882 -8.82 -26.60 -29.08
N ASP A 883 -8.91 -27.69 -28.30
CA ASP A 883 -9.31 -28.99 -28.77
C ASP A 883 -10.76 -29.04 -29.25
N ALA A 884 -11.67 -28.32 -28.61
CA ALA A 884 -13.05 -28.15 -29.03
C ALA A 884 -13.16 -27.34 -30.34
N SER A 885 -12.37 -26.29 -30.48
CA SER A 885 -12.32 -25.48 -31.71
C SER A 885 -11.70 -26.25 -32.90
N ALA A 886 -10.66 -27.07 -32.63
CA ALA A 886 -10.07 -27.95 -33.64
C ALA A 886 -11.02 -29.08 -34.09
N ARG A 887 -11.83 -29.60 -33.19
CA ARG A 887 -12.88 -30.60 -33.53
C ARG A 887 -14.03 -29.99 -34.35
N ALA A 888 -14.47 -28.75 -33.99
CA ALA A 888 -15.48 -28.03 -34.78
C ALA A 888 -14.97 -27.67 -36.18
N ALA A 889 -13.67 -27.39 -36.34
CA ALA A 889 -13.08 -27.14 -37.65
C ALA A 889 -12.89 -28.41 -38.50
N SER A 890 -12.72 -29.58 -37.85
CA SER A 890 -12.62 -30.88 -38.57
C SER A 890 -14.00 -31.45 -38.98
N GLU A 891 -15.06 -31.08 -38.23
CA GLU A 891 -16.45 -31.51 -38.58
C GLU A 891 -17.06 -30.63 -39.69
N ALA A 892 -16.53 -29.43 -39.93
CA ALA A 892 -17.00 -28.57 -41.03
C ALA A 892 -16.47 -28.94 -42.42
N ASN A 893 -15.55 -29.93 -42.50
CA ASN A 893 -14.86 -30.28 -43.76
C ASN A 893 -15.16 -31.73 -44.24
N SER A 894 -16.34 -32.31 -43.92
CA SER A 894 -16.77 -33.61 -44.50
C SER A 894 -18.13 -33.49 -45.19
N PRO A 895 -18.21 -33.88 -46.48
CA PRO A 895 -19.45 -33.78 -47.21
C PRO A 895 -20.34 -35.04 -47.08
N GLY A 896 -21.58 -34.80 -46.71
CA GLY A 896 -22.76 -35.53 -47.20
C GLY A 896 -23.10 -36.86 -46.59
N GLY A 897 -24.33 -36.94 -46.07
CA GLY A 897 -25.03 -38.23 -45.81
C GLY A 897 -26.20 -38.10 -44.84
N ALA A 898 -27.41 -38.00 -45.39
CA ALA A 898 -28.66 -38.01 -44.64
C ALA A 898 -28.94 -39.37 -43.97
N THR A 899 -29.55 -39.39 -42.81
CA THR A 899 -30.83 -40.01 -42.46
C THR A 899 -31.04 -40.19 -40.94
N SER A 900 -32.20 -39.74 -40.51
CA SER A 900 -33.15 -40.25 -39.50
C SER A 900 -32.72 -40.62 -38.07
N ASP A 901 -33.35 -39.91 -37.14
CA ASP A 901 -34.09 -40.38 -35.96
C ASP A 901 -33.45 -41.38 -34.99
N THR A 902 -33.17 -40.93 -33.81
CA THR A 902 -33.72 -41.48 -32.56
C THR A 902 -33.21 -40.75 -31.31
N ARG A 903 -34.13 -40.22 -30.54
CA ARG A 903 -33.93 -39.72 -29.17
C ARG A 903 -33.37 -40.84 -28.28
N ARG A 904 -32.21 -40.60 -27.67
CA ARG A 904 -31.81 -41.29 -26.43
C ARG A 904 -31.22 -40.26 -25.48
N GLU A 905 -31.91 -39.97 -24.37
CA GLU A 905 -31.41 -39.22 -23.22
C GLU A 905 -30.23 -39.97 -22.60
N SER A 906 -29.08 -39.36 -22.61
CA SER A 906 -27.92 -39.88 -21.88
C SER A 906 -27.74 -39.12 -20.56
N VAL A 907 -28.01 -39.79 -19.45
CA VAL A 907 -27.70 -39.35 -18.10
C VAL A 907 -26.20 -39.50 -17.88
N LYS A 908 -25.46 -38.35 -17.77
CA LYS A 908 -24.04 -38.34 -17.38
C LYS A 908 -23.90 -38.11 -15.88
N THR A 909 -23.33 -39.06 -15.18
CA THR A 909 -23.01 -39.02 -13.76
C THR A 909 -21.58 -38.47 -13.62
N ALA A 910 -21.42 -37.30 -13.02
CA ALA A 910 -20.10 -36.73 -12.68
C ALA A 910 -19.72 -37.11 -11.24
N VAL A 911 -18.56 -37.72 -11.09
CA VAL A 911 -18.00 -38.06 -9.77
C VAL A 911 -16.93 -36.99 -9.44
N VAL A 912 -17.20 -36.19 -8.42
CA VAL A 912 -16.21 -35.25 -7.86
C VAL A 912 -15.61 -35.89 -6.61
N ALA A 913 -14.33 -36.21 -6.65
CA ALA A 913 -13.61 -36.75 -5.50
C ALA A 913 -13.01 -35.64 -4.68
N SER A 914 -13.52 -35.41 -3.47
CA SER A 914 -12.84 -34.70 -2.41
C SER A 914 -12.66 -35.64 -1.22
N SER A 915 -11.48 -35.54 -0.60
CA SER A 915 -10.96 -36.41 0.45
C SER A 915 -12.03 -36.83 1.46
N GLY A 916 -12.34 -38.12 1.50
CA GLY A 916 -12.85 -38.78 2.68
C GLY A 916 -14.31 -39.19 2.70
N ARG A 917 -15.21 -38.77 1.79
CA ARG A 917 -16.55 -39.33 1.66
C ARG A 917 -17.14 -39.06 0.29
N LYS A 918 -17.43 -40.11 -0.50
CA LYS A 918 -18.10 -40.02 -1.79
C LYS A 918 -19.59 -39.68 -1.59
N LYS A 919 -20.02 -38.50 -1.98
CA LYS A 919 -21.44 -38.15 -2.14
C LYS A 919 -21.79 -38.15 -3.61
N ARG A 920 -22.82 -38.90 -4.01
CA ARG A 920 -23.37 -38.89 -5.38
C ARG A 920 -24.44 -37.80 -5.50
N TYR A 921 -24.29 -36.95 -6.50
CA TYR A 921 -25.28 -35.93 -6.87
C TYR A 921 -25.90 -36.30 -8.21
N ARG A 922 -27.21 -36.08 -8.35
CA ARG A 922 -27.94 -36.27 -9.59
C ARG A 922 -28.11 -34.91 -10.27
N VAL A 923 -27.63 -34.80 -11.49
CA VAL A 923 -27.73 -33.56 -12.31
C VAL A 923 -28.79 -33.83 -13.37
N GLU A 924 -29.83 -33.00 -13.38
CA GLU A 924 -30.90 -33.05 -14.38
C GLU A 924 -30.87 -31.76 -15.20
N GLN A 925 -30.94 -31.89 -16.51
CA GLN A 925 -30.97 -30.76 -17.43
C GLN A 925 -32.44 -30.59 -17.90
N ALA A 926 -33.01 -29.43 -17.59
CA ALA A 926 -34.37 -29.09 -18.05
C ALA A 926 -34.38 -27.61 -18.47
N ASN A 927 -34.82 -27.41 -19.71
CA ASN A 927 -35.16 -26.11 -20.32
C ASN A 927 -34.25 -24.93 -19.91
N GLY A 928 -33.01 -24.87 -20.44
CA GLY A 928 -32.15 -23.69 -20.38
C GLY A 928 -31.35 -23.48 -19.10
N GLY A 929 -31.35 -24.42 -18.12
CA GLY A 929 -30.58 -24.28 -16.89
C GLY A 929 -30.23 -25.63 -16.23
N ILE A 930 -29.12 -25.65 -15.50
CA ILE A 930 -28.65 -26.80 -14.72
C ILE A 930 -29.14 -26.70 -13.28
N ARG A 931 -29.95 -27.64 -12.80
CA ARG A 931 -30.35 -27.74 -11.39
C ARG A 931 -29.64 -28.92 -10.70
N VAL A 932 -28.98 -28.63 -9.60
CA VAL A 932 -28.35 -29.65 -8.73
C VAL A 932 -29.24 -29.86 -7.51
N ARG A 933 -29.77 -31.08 -7.33
CA ARG A 933 -30.59 -31.48 -6.17
C ARG A 933 -29.73 -32.17 -5.13
N MET A 934 -29.77 -31.67 -3.89
CA MET A 934 -29.17 -32.36 -2.74
C MET A 934 -30.09 -33.46 -2.20
N PRO A 935 -29.55 -34.61 -1.78
CA PRO A 935 -30.36 -35.63 -1.11
C PRO A 935 -30.86 -35.12 0.26
N LYS A 936 -32.16 -35.29 0.51
CA LYS A 936 -32.78 -35.00 1.81
C LYS A 936 -32.18 -35.89 2.89
N THR A 937 -31.55 -35.30 3.91
CA THR A 937 -31.17 -36.01 5.12
C THR A 937 -32.42 -36.32 5.94
N LYS A 938 -32.71 -37.60 6.16
CA LYS A 938 -33.68 -38.04 7.17
C LYS A 938 -33.15 -37.70 8.53
N ARG A 939 -33.83 -36.80 9.27
CA ARG A 939 -33.65 -36.63 10.71
C ARG A 939 -34.18 -37.89 11.41
N LYS A 940 -33.31 -38.65 12.03
CA LYS A 940 -33.70 -39.57 13.11
C LYS A 940 -34.06 -38.73 14.33
N LYS A 941 -35.30 -38.86 14.80
CA LYS A 941 -35.67 -38.58 16.19
C LYS A 941 -35.23 -39.81 16.97
N ASP A 942 -34.38 -39.62 17.97
CA ASP A 942 -34.20 -40.55 19.06
C ASP A 942 -34.41 -39.77 20.37
N HIS A 943 -35.07 -40.43 21.26
CA HIS A 943 -35.61 -40.03 22.57
C HIS A 943 -34.58 -39.36 23.50
#